data_a69da7176c58e2fb2aab60e642306e66
#
_entry.id   a69da7176c58e2fb2aab60e642306e66
#
_cell.length_a   1.000
_cell.length_b   1.000
_cell.length_c   1.000
_cell.angle_alpha   90.00
_cell.angle_beta   90.00
_cell.angle_gamma   90.00
#
_symmetry.space_group_name_H-M   'P 1'
#
loop_
_entity.id
_entity.type
_entity.pdbx_description
1 polymer ?
#
loop_
_entity_poly.entity_id
_entity_poly.type
_entity_poly.pdbx_seq_one_letter_code
_entity_poly.pdbx_strand_id
1 'polypeptide(L)'
;MSKLENLTAYTVVEKKELKEVNGYGYILSHNKTKARVAVIENDDTNKVFTIGFRTPPADDTGVPHITEHSVLCGSRKFPVKDPFVELCKGSLNTFLNAMTYSDKTVYPLASLNEKDFHNLMHVYMDAVFYPDMYEKKEIMMQEGWHYEIDEETGELTYNGVVFNEMKGVYSSPEQQLYRIIEKSLLPHTAYGFESGGDPEAIPNLTQEDFIAFHKRYYHPSNSYIYLYGDMDAAEELTFIDEEYLQNFDYAEIDSALTDEPAFEKPVTERAYYSISENESEQDNTYLAYNMVIGTSADKKLCAAFAILEYALLSAPGAPLKKALIDAGLGKDILSSFDDGIKQPNFSIIAKNANAEDLERFIQVLEDTLASIVEQGMDKKSLLAAINYFEFKHKEGNFGRFPKGLMLGLNAFSTWLYDDAAALDLFSLNDVYDALKQDVETGYFEALIRQYILQNTHKSYCLLMPKKGLNNEIAEREKARLAAYKETLSAADIEEIRANMMHLKEYQSSGDAEEDLKKIPMLAIDDIEKHAKKINNRILEIEHVKVLSHDIFTNGITYLSLNFCMDDIDYDKFPVIALLTEIFKYVDTEHFSYSELSNEIDLYTGGIGFSTTVTNKKEYGGYVTHFVVSAKMLDAQLDKAMELVEEILFTSKLSDKKRLKEIIAETRAAMKDDLLANGHTTAAGRATAYISKIGVVKELTEGVDYYMYLADLDDHFEERY
;
A
#
# COMPACT_ATOMS: atom_id res chain seq x y z
N MET A 1 -12.60 2.25 -35.89
CA MET A 1 -11.44 1.41 -35.55
C MET A 1 -10.54 2.25 -34.70
N SER A 2 -10.08 1.74 -33.55
CA SER A 2 -9.07 2.42 -32.73
C SER A 2 -7.77 2.55 -33.55
N LYS A 3 -6.99 3.60 -33.30
CA LYS A 3 -5.67 3.76 -33.93
C LYS A 3 -4.75 2.56 -33.58
N LEU A 4 -4.95 1.92 -32.40
CA LEU A 4 -4.21 0.75 -31.95
C LEU A 4 -4.31 -0.46 -32.89
N GLU A 5 -5.46 -0.66 -33.55
CA GLU A 5 -5.69 -1.75 -34.51
C GLU A 5 -4.88 -1.61 -35.82
N ASN A 6 -4.28 -0.43 -36.03
CA ASN A 6 -3.50 -0.12 -37.24
C ASN A 6 -1.98 -0.17 -37.00
N LEU A 7 -1.52 -0.41 -35.74
CA LEU A 7 -0.10 -0.50 -35.44
C LEU A 7 0.53 -1.76 -36.03
N THR A 8 1.54 -1.59 -36.89
CA THR A 8 2.19 -2.73 -37.58
C THR A 8 3.18 -3.48 -36.69
N ALA A 9 3.73 -2.83 -35.67
CA ALA A 9 4.67 -3.43 -34.72
C ALA A 9 3.97 -4.29 -33.65
N TYR A 10 2.65 -4.17 -33.50
CA TYR A 10 1.89 -4.88 -32.48
C TYR A 10 0.74 -5.68 -33.10
N THR A 11 0.36 -6.74 -32.41
CA THR A 11 -0.85 -7.53 -32.71
C THR A 11 -1.82 -7.35 -31.53
N VAL A 12 -3.04 -6.89 -31.83
CA VAL A 12 -4.13 -6.85 -30.84
C VAL A 12 -4.60 -8.29 -30.60
N VAL A 13 -4.43 -8.77 -29.38
CA VAL A 13 -4.83 -10.11 -28.93
C VAL A 13 -6.28 -10.11 -28.45
N GLU A 14 -6.64 -9.08 -27.68
CA GLU A 14 -7.98 -8.90 -27.12
C GLU A 14 -8.39 -7.42 -27.15
N LYS A 15 -9.70 -7.19 -27.31
CA LYS A 15 -10.36 -5.90 -27.10
C LYS A 15 -11.64 -6.13 -26.33
N LYS A 16 -11.82 -5.41 -25.22
CA LYS A 16 -12.97 -5.55 -24.34
C LYS A 16 -13.50 -4.16 -23.94
N GLU A 17 -14.81 -4.01 -23.92
CA GLU A 17 -15.44 -2.83 -23.32
C GLU A 17 -15.37 -2.96 -21.79
N LEU A 18 -14.85 -1.94 -21.12
CA LEU A 18 -14.69 -1.88 -19.66
C LEU A 18 -15.60 -0.77 -19.12
N LYS A 19 -16.87 -1.11 -18.86
CA LYS A 19 -17.89 -0.15 -18.41
C LYS A 19 -17.55 0.49 -17.06
N GLU A 20 -16.89 -0.25 -16.18
CA GLU A 20 -16.54 0.19 -14.83
C GLU A 20 -15.48 1.31 -14.81
N VAL A 21 -14.72 1.45 -15.90
CA VAL A 21 -13.75 2.53 -16.10
C VAL A 21 -14.09 3.44 -17.29
N ASN A 22 -15.31 3.34 -17.81
CA ASN A 22 -15.84 4.14 -18.93
C ASN A 22 -14.91 4.11 -20.16
N GLY A 23 -14.47 2.92 -20.58
CA GLY A 23 -13.47 2.82 -21.64
C GLY A 23 -13.37 1.46 -22.31
N TYR A 24 -12.27 1.27 -23.02
CA TYR A 24 -11.91 0.03 -23.70
C TYR A 24 -10.54 -0.45 -23.22
N GLY A 25 -10.45 -1.75 -22.90
CA GLY A 25 -9.20 -2.43 -22.64
C GLY A 25 -8.71 -3.15 -23.91
N TYR A 26 -7.41 -3.09 -24.14
CA TYR A 26 -6.74 -3.83 -25.21
C TYR A 26 -5.58 -4.61 -24.63
N ILE A 27 -5.45 -5.86 -25.03
CA ILE A 27 -4.23 -6.66 -24.83
C ILE A 27 -3.52 -6.72 -26.18
N LEU A 28 -2.25 -6.31 -26.20
CA LEU A 28 -1.42 -6.36 -27.40
C LEU A 28 -0.13 -7.14 -27.12
N SER A 29 0.44 -7.71 -28.18
CA SER A 29 1.77 -8.33 -28.15
C SER A 29 2.66 -7.65 -29.19
N HIS A 30 3.84 -7.21 -28.79
CA HIS A 30 4.82 -6.68 -29.72
C HIS A 30 5.35 -7.79 -30.64
N ASN A 31 5.29 -7.59 -31.96
CA ASN A 31 5.50 -8.67 -32.92
C ASN A 31 6.91 -9.27 -32.88
N LYS A 32 7.93 -8.43 -32.67
CA LYS A 32 9.33 -8.84 -32.66
C LYS A 32 9.76 -9.46 -31.34
N THR A 33 9.53 -8.78 -30.22
CA THR A 33 10.05 -9.17 -28.91
C THR A 33 9.09 -9.97 -28.06
N LYS A 34 7.80 -9.99 -28.42
CA LYS A 34 6.71 -10.55 -27.62
C LYS A 34 6.49 -9.84 -26.27
N ALA A 35 6.93 -8.56 -26.15
CA ALA A 35 6.55 -7.73 -25.03
C ALA A 35 5.03 -7.68 -24.88
N ARG A 36 4.54 -7.81 -23.68
CA ARG A 36 3.12 -7.79 -23.33
C ARG A 36 2.68 -6.37 -23.08
N VAL A 37 1.56 -5.96 -23.65
CA VAL A 37 1.05 -4.60 -23.52
C VAL A 37 -0.42 -4.65 -23.16
N ALA A 38 -0.82 -3.93 -22.12
CA ALA A 38 -2.22 -3.66 -21.80
C ALA A 38 -2.48 -2.15 -21.88
N VAL A 39 -3.51 -1.77 -22.61
CA VAL A 39 -3.93 -0.37 -22.78
C VAL A 39 -5.37 -0.22 -22.33
N ILE A 40 -5.63 0.75 -21.46
CA ILE A 40 -6.97 1.15 -21.03
C ILE A 40 -7.23 2.55 -21.57
N GLU A 41 -7.95 2.64 -22.69
CA GLU A 41 -8.38 3.91 -23.27
C GLU A 41 -9.66 4.39 -22.58
N ASN A 42 -9.62 5.51 -21.88
CA ASN A 42 -10.76 6.14 -21.21
C ASN A 42 -10.60 7.67 -21.16
N ASP A 43 -11.49 8.37 -20.45
CA ASP A 43 -11.52 9.82 -20.32
C ASP A 43 -10.83 10.37 -19.06
N ASP A 44 -10.08 9.52 -18.32
CA ASP A 44 -9.30 9.97 -17.17
C ASP A 44 -8.07 10.75 -17.64
N THR A 45 -8.00 12.02 -17.26
CA THR A 45 -6.88 12.90 -17.60
C THR A 45 -5.59 12.57 -16.87
N ASN A 46 -5.65 11.76 -15.82
CA ASN A 46 -4.45 11.33 -15.10
C ASN A 46 -3.85 10.07 -15.74
N LYS A 47 -3.00 10.31 -16.71
CA LYS A 47 -2.36 9.28 -17.53
C LYS A 47 -1.39 8.47 -16.69
N VAL A 48 -1.40 7.15 -16.88
CA VAL A 48 -0.49 6.23 -16.18
C VAL A 48 0.27 5.38 -17.19
N PHE A 49 1.57 5.26 -16.94
CA PHE A 49 2.45 4.28 -17.55
C PHE A 49 3.06 3.41 -16.45
N THR A 50 3.19 2.13 -16.72
CA THR A 50 3.97 1.21 -15.89
C THR A 50 4.68 0.22 -16.78
N ILE A 51 5.97 0.04 -16.59
CA ILE A 51 6.69 -1.12 -17.11
C ILE A 51 7.10 -2.01 -15.94
N GLY A 52 6.81 -3.31 -16.04
CA GLY A 52 7.14 -4.30 -15.03
C GLY A 52 7.84 -5.50 -15.64
N PHE A 53 8.59 -6.20 -14.80
CA PHE A 53 9.28 -7.43 -15.13
C PHE A 53 9.02 -8.48 -14.06
N ARG A 54 8.93 -9.76 -14.45
CA ARG A 54 9.07 -10.83 -13.47
C ARG A 54 10.52 -10.91 -13.04
N THR A 55 10.78 -10.77 -11.75
CA THR A 55 12.10 -10.70 -11.15
C THR A 55 12.20 -11.65 -9.95
N PRO A 56 11.95 -12.96 -10.14
CA PRO A 56 11.96 -13.91 -9.03
C PRO A 56 13.37 -13.96 -8.39
N PRO A 57 13.50 -13.73 -7.07
CA PRO A 57 14.76 -13.92 -6.36
C PRO A 57 15.15 -15.41 -6.33
N ALA A 58 16.45 -15.66 -6.31
CA ALA A 58 17.02 -17.02 -6.17
C ALA A 58 17.77 -17.18 -4.84
N ASP A 59 17.94 -16.11 -4.10
CA ASP A 59 18.57 -16.04 -2.78
C ASP A 59 18.11 -14.79 -2.02
N ASP A 60 18.60 -14.59 -0.80
CA ASP A 60 18.24 -13.49 0.08
C ASP A 60 19.16 -12.23 -0.11
N THR A 61 19.94 -12.14 -1.20
CA THR A 61 20.86 -10.98 -1.41
C THR A 61 20.17 -9.68 -1.78
N GLY A 62 18.86 -9.72 -2.06
CA GLY A 62 18.13 -8.52 -2.45
C GLY A 62 18.51 -7.96 -3.82
N VAL A 63 19.07 -8.79 -4.69
CA VAL A 63 19.47 -8.35 -6.04
C VAL A 63 18.32 -7.73 -6.84
N PRO A 64 17.02 -8.15 -6.71
CA PRO A 64 15.91 -7.46 -7.35
C PRO A 64 15.79 -5.99 -6.90
N HIS A 65 15.85 -5.73 -5.59
CA HIS A 65 15.72 -4.41 -4.99
C HIS A 65 16.92 -3.50 -5.30
N ILE A 66 18.12 -4.03 -5.18
CA ILE A 66 19.34 -3.30 -5.55
C ILE A 66 19.35 -2.94 -7.05
N THR A 67 18.83 -3.83 -7.91
CA THR A 67 18.68 -3.54 -9.33
C THR A 67 17.63 -2.48 -9.59
N GLU A 68 16.50 -2.49 -8.86
CA GLU A 68 15.46 -1.46 -8.95
C GLU A 68 16.03 -0.06 -8.74
N HIS A 69 16.76 0.15 -7.64
CA HIS A 69 17.43 1.42 -7.34
C HIS A 69 18.46 1.77 -8.43
N SER A 70 19.29 0.80 -8.81
CA SER A 70 20.45 1.01 -9.67
C SER A 70 20.12 1.41 -11.10
N VAL A 71 19.01 0.91 -11.68
CA VAL A 71 18.62 1.30 -13.05
C VAL A 71 18.20 2.76 -13.13
N LEU A 72 17.80 3.37 -12.02
CA LEU A 72 17.45 4.79 -11.93
C LEU A 72 18.65 5.71 -11.71
N CYS A 73 19.88 5.17 -11.62
CA CYS A 73 21.11 5.92 -11.39
C CYS A 73 21.85 6.29 -12.70
N GLY A 74 21.09 6.72 -13.71
CA GLY A 74 21.62 7.12 -15.01
C GLY A 74 21.45 6.06 -16.09
N SER A 75 21.36 6.54 -17.33
CA SER A 75 21.14 5.68 -18.49
C SER A 75 21.79 6.26 -19.76
N ARG A 76 21.82 5.46 -20.81
CA ARG A 76 22.44 5.79 -22.10
C ARG A 76 22.11 7.20 -22.63
N LYS A 77 20.83 7.58 -22.59
CA LYS A 77 20.36 8.90 -23.05
C LYS A 77 20.42 9.96 -21.96
N PHE A 78 20.31 9.56 -20.71
CA PHE A 78 20.22 10.41 -19.53
C PHE A 78 21.33 10.07 -18.52
N PRO A 79 22.61 10.34 -18.84
CA PRO A 79 23.76 9.85 -18.06
C PRO A 79 24.06 10.72 -16.83
N VAL A 80 23.02 11.17 -16.12
CA VAL A 80 23.13 11.87 -14.84
C VAL A 80 23.00 10.88 -13.69
N LYS A 81 23.56 11.20 -12.54
CA LYS A 81 23.61 10.26 -11.40
C LYS A 81 22.24 9.97 -10.82
N ASP A 82 21.34 10.95 -10.84
CA ASP A 82 20.00 10.83 -10.31
C ASP A 82 18.99 11.54 -11.23
N PRO A 83 18.63 10.92 -12.37
CA PRO A 83 17.62 11.45 -13.27
C PRO A 83 16.25 11.61 -12.60
N PHE A 84 15.94 10.76 -11.60
CA PHE A 84 14.69 10.79 -10.86
C PHE A 84 14.53 12.11 -10.08
N VAL A 85 15.54 12.50 -9.29
CA VAL A 85 15.52 13.76 -8.56
C VAL A 85 15.51 14.96 -9.50
N GLU A 86 16.24 14.90 -10.61
CA GLU A 86 16.22 15.98 -11.61
C GLU A 86 14.84 16.14 -12.23
N LEU A 87 14.17 15.06 -12.61
CA LEU A 87 12.78 15.09 -13.11
C LEU A 87 11.81 15.69 -12.09
N CYS A 88 11.90 15.30 -10.82
CA CYS A 88 11.03 15.83 -9.76
C CYS A 88 11.09 17.35 -9.61
N LYS A 89 12.21 17.99 -9.98
CA LYS A 89 12.37 19.46 -9.90
C LYS A 89 11.51 20.23 -10.91
N GLY A 90 11.14 19.61 -12.03
CA GLY A 90 10.45 20.29 -13.13
C GLY A 90 9.30 19.49 -13.74
N SER A 91 8.77 18.50 -13.05
CA SER A 91 7.67 17.66 -13.48
C SER A 91 6.35 18.07 -12.80
N LEU A 92 5.24 17.76 -13.46
CA LEU A 92 3.87 17.83 -12.94
C LEU A 92 3.31 16.43 -12.64
N ASN A 93 4.20 15.49 -12.31
CA ASN A 93 3.79 14.13 -11.99
C ASN A 93 2.80 14.12 -10.82
N THR A 94 1.85 13.21 -10.89
CA THR A 94 0.95 12.87 -9.80
C THR A 94 1.40 11.62 -9.07
N PHE A 95 2.30 10.86 -9.69
CA PHE A 95 3.01 9.73 -9.10
C PHE A 95 4.30 9.45 -9.89
N LEU A 96 5.38 9.14 -9.18
CA LEU A 96 6.64 8.72 -9.74
C LEU A 96 7.36 7.86 -8.70
N ASN A 97 7.60 6.58 -9.00
CA ASN A 97 8.28 5.64 -8.09
C ASN A 97 8.77 4.40 -8.83
N ALA A 98 9.50 3.55 -8.13
CA ALA A 98 9.77 2.17 -8.49
C ALA A 98 9.41 1.27 -7.31
N MET A 99 9.12 0.00 -7.54
CA MET A 99 8.63 -0.92 -6.50
C MET A 99 9.10 -2.33 -6.78
N THR A 100 9.79 -2.93 -5.82
CA THR A 100 10.13 -4.36 -5.81
C THR A 100 9.17 -5.12 -4.92
N TYR A 101 8.54 -6.14 -5.49
CA TYR A 101 7.69 -7.12 -4.81
C TYR A 101 8.42 -8.48 -4.75
N SER A 102 7.81 -9.46 -4.12
CA SER A 102 8.40 -10.79 -3.97
C SER A 102 8.68 -11.52 -5.30
N ASP A 103 8.03 -11.12 -6.40
CA ASP A 103 8.13 -11.81 -7.70
C ASP A 103 8.27 -10.89 -8.92
N LYS A 104 8.16 -9.58 -8.72
CA LYS A 104 8.15 -8.57 -9.78
C LYS A 104 8.81 -7.28 -9.33
N THR A 105 9.35 -6.55 -10.31
CA THR A 105 9.77 -5.15 -10.13
C THR A 105 9.03 -4.30 -11.15
N VAL A 106 8.42 -3.20 -10.70
CA VAL A 106 7.60 -2.33 -11.54
C VAL A 106 8.05 -0.87 -11.42
N TYR A 107 7.94 -0.14 -12.52
CA TYR A 107 8.33 1.27 -12.66
C TYR A 107 7.12 2.09 -13.08
N PRO A 108 6.25 2.47 -12.13
CA PRO A 108 5.03 3.22 -12.41
C PRO A 108 5.26 4.73 -12.38
N LEU A 109 4.57 5.42 -13.25
CA LEU A 109 4.46 6.87 -13.25
C LEU A 109 3.05 7.34 -13.65
N ALA A 110 2.69 8.55 -13.24
CA ALA A 110 1.45 9.19 -13.65
C ALA A 110 1.61 10.71 -13.77
N SER A 111 0.94 11.31 -14.75
CA SER A 111 0.89 12.76 -14.92
C SER A 111 -0.40 13.21 -15.58
N LEU A 112 -0.87 14.40 -15.17
CA LEU A 112 -1.98 15.10 -15.81
C LEU A 112 -1.58 15.83 -17.10
N ASN A 113 -0.28 16.11 -17.28
CA ASN A 113 0.28 16.79 -18.43
C ASN A 113 0.82 15.78 -19.44
N GLU A 114 0.39 15.88 -20.70
CA GLU A 114 0.74 14.93 -21.75
C GLU A 114 2.25 14.90 -22.07
N LYS A 115 2.85 16.10 -22.18
CA LYS A 115 4.29 16.21 -22.44
C LYS A 115 5.13 15.69 -21.27
N ASP A 116 4.71 15.97 -20.04
CA ASP A 116 5.36 15.45 -18.84
C ASP A 116 5.26 13.92 -18.79
N PHE A 117 4.08 13.38 -19.05
CA PHE A 117 3.86 11.94 -19.14
C PHE A 117 4.82 11.27 -20.12
N HIS A 118 4.90 11.79 -21.36
CA HIS A 118 5.84 11.31 -22.38
C HIS A 118 7.30 11.41 -21.92
N ASN A 119 7.70 12.54 -21.35
CA ASN A 119 9.06 12.76 -20.85
C ASN A 119 9.44 11.75 -19.76
N LEU A 120 8.58 11.54 -18.79
CA LEU A 120 8.79 10.58 -17.71
C LEU A 120 8.88 9.15 -18.23
N MET A 121 7.97 8.75 -19.13
CA MET A 121 7.99 7.44 -19.77
C MET A 121 9.29 7.22 -20.55
N HIS A 122 9.74 8.23 -21.32
CA HIS A 122 11.00 8.17 -22.08
C HIS A 122 12.21 7.90 -21.15
N VAL A 123 12.30 8.63 -20.05
CA VAL A 123 13.40 8.43 -19.08
C VAL A 123 13.34 7.04 -18.45
N TYR A 124 12.16 6.57 -18.04
CA TYR A 124 12.01 5.26 -17.44
C TYR A 124 12.32 4.11 -18.39
N MET A 125 11.88 4.23 -19.66
CA MET A 125 12.19 3.23 -20.68
C MET A 125 13.70 3.12 -20.96
N ASP A 126 14.42 4.26 -20.99
CA ASP A 126 15.87 4.24 -21.20
C ASP A 126 16.60 3.69 -19.95
N ALA A 127 16.12 4.05 -18.75
CA ALA A 127 16.66 3.56 -17.48
C ALA A 127 16.59 2.03 -17.36
N VAL A 128 15.43 1.44 -17.61
CA VAL A 128 15.24 -0.01 -17.42
C VAL A 128 15.94 -0.86 -18.49
N PHE A 129 16.12 -0.35 -19.72
CA PHE A 129 16.73 -1.14 -20.81
C PHE A 129 18.21 -0.82 -21.04
N TYR A 130 18.69 0.36 -20.68
CA TYR A 130 20.04 0.82 -20.96
C TYR A 130 20.66 1.57 -19.78
N PRO A 131 20.64 1.00 -18.56
CA PRO A 131 21.18 1.67 -17.37
C PRO A 131 22.70 1.78 -17.42
N ASP A 132 23.25 2.81 -16.78
CA ASP A 132 24.69 3.06 -16.67
C ASP A 132 25.42 2.06 -15.74
N MET A 133 24.71 1.22 -15.02
CA MET A 133 25.24 0.25 -14.06
C MET A 133 26.26 -0.75 -14.67
N TYR A 134 26.24 -0.91 -16.00
CA TYR A 134 27.21 -1.75 -16.71
C TYR A 134 28.59 -1.13 -16.79
N GLU A 135 28.66 0.19 -16.86
CA GLU A 135 29.89 0.96 -17.03
C GLU A 135 30.42 1.55 -15.70
N LYS A 136 29.50 1.78 -14.75
CA LYS A 136 29.74 2.46 -13.47
C LYS A 136 29.48 1.49 -12.29
N LYS A 137 30.53 0.83 -11.81
CA LYS A 137 30.42 -0.05 -10.63
C LYS A 137 30.13 0.70 -9.32
N GLU A 138 30.35 2.01 -9.30
CA GLU A 138 29.99 2.92 -8.20
C GLU A 138 28.50 2.84 -7.88
N ILE A 139 27.66 2.57 -8.86
CA ILE A 139 26.21 2.46 -8.69
C ILE A 139 25.87 1.29 -7.73
N MET A 140 26.42 0.09 -7.97
CA MET A 140 26.21 -1.02 -7.04
C MET A 140 26.80 -0.75 -5.66
N MET A 141 27.97 -0.10 -5.59
CA MET A 141 28.58 0.26 -4.32
C MET A 141 27.72 1.24 -3.52
N GLN A 142 27.08 2.19 -4.19
CA GLN A 142 26.20 3.19 -3.58
C GLN A 142 24.86 2.58 -3.20
N GLU A 143 24.17 1.96 -4.15
CA GLU A 143 22.78 1.50 -3.95
C GLU A 143 22.73 0.15 -3.22
N GLY A 144 23.64 -0.76 -3.49
CA GLY A 144 23.67 -2.08 -2.86
C GLY A 144 24.44 -2.07 -1.55
N TRP A 145 25.74 -2.35 -1.63
CA TRP A 145 26.62 -2.40 -0.48
C TRP A 145 28.08 -2.23 -0.84
N HIS A 146 28.88 -1.77 0.12
CA HIS A 146 30.33 -1.69 0.04
C HIS A 146 30.98 -1.79 1.42
N TYR A 147 32.29 -2.09 1.46
CA TYR A 147 33.06 -1.98 2.69
C TYR A 147 33.39 -0.52 2.98
N GLU A 148 33.27 -0.13 4.26
CA GLU A 148 33.74 1.14 4.76
C GLU A 148 34.71 0.94 5.93
N ILE A 149 35.80 1.69 5.95
CA ILE A 149 36.76 1.69 7.05
C ILE A 149 36.61 3.01 7.80
N ASP A 150 36.25 2.93 9.07
CA ASP A 150 36.21 4.09 9.95
C ASP A 150 37.63 4.64 10.15
N GLU A 151 37.83 5.93 9.89
CA GLU A 151 39.16 6.55 9.92
C GLU A 151 39.74 6.69 11.32
N GLU A 152 38.91 6.80 12.37
CA GLU A 152 39.35 6.98 13.75
C GLU A 152 39.63 5.65 14.44
N THR A 153 38.72 4.69 14.29
CA THR A 153 38.81 3.38 14.98
C THR A 153 39.48 2.32 14.12
N GLY A 154 39.48 2.54 12.78
CA GLY A 154 39.94 1.55 11.80
C GLY A 154 39.00 0.35 11.68
N GLU A 155 37.79 0.40 12.24
CA GLU A 155 36.81 -0.70 12.10
C GLU A 155 36.33 -0.84 10.66
N LEU A 156 36.12 -2.07 10.22
CA LEU A 156 35.52 -2.40 8.93
C LEU A 156 34.02 -2.56 9.12
N THR A 157 33.23 -1.90 8.29
CA THR A 157 31.76 -1.96 8.33
C THR A 157 31.19 -2.15 6.92
N TYR A 158 29.90 -2.50 6.82
CA TYR A 158 29.15 -2.43 5.59
C TYR A 158 28.37 -1.11 5.52
N ASN A 159 28.24 -0.56 4.31
CA ASN A 159 27.40 0.59 4.02
C ASN A 159 26.78 0.44 2.62
N GLY A 160 25.66 1.12 2.35
CA GLY A 160 24.92 1.10 1.09
C GLY A 160 23.45 1.51 1.32
N VAL A 161 22.81 2.03 0.30
CA VAL A 161 21.43 2.55 0.43
C VAL A 161 20.47 1.43 0.79
N VAL A 162 20.34 0.40 -0.04
CA VAL A 162 19.44 -0.74 0.20
C VAL A 162 19.85 -1.52 1.45
N PHE A 163 21.16 -1.71 1.69
CA PHE A 163 21.63 -2.36 2.90
C PHE A 163 21.15 -1.65 4.18
N ASN A 164 21.25 -0.32 4.23
CA ASN A 164 20.81 0.46 5.37
C ASN A 164 19.28 0.53 5.49
N GLU A 165 18.58 0.62 4.35
CA GLU A 165 17.12 0.58 4.30
C GLU A 165 16.59 -0.72 4.87
N MET A 166 17.14 -1.85 4.43
CA MET A 166 16.71 -3.16 4.91
C MET A 166 17.03 -3.39 6.39
N LYS A 167 18.13 -2.84 6.91
CA LYS A 167 18.34 -2.79 8.37
C LYS A 167 17.21 -2.05 9.09
N GLY A 168 16.69 -0.99 8.49
CA GLY A 168 15.52 -0.26 9.00
C GLY A 168 14.24 -1.11 8.95
N VAL A 169 13.96 -1.76 7.82
CA VAL A 169 12.79 -2.66 7.64
C VAL A 169 12.81 -3.78 8.67
N TYR A 170 13.96 -4.39 8.90
CA TYR A 170 14.14 -5.46 9.90
C TYR A 170 14.05 -4.99 11.36
N SER A 171 13.91 -3.69 11.60
CA SER A 171 13.59 -3.19 12.95
C SER A 171 12.11 -3.29 13.30
N SER A 172 11.21 -3.48 12.31
CA SER A 172 9.77 -3.66 12.52
C SER A 172 9.43 -5.13 12.76
N PRO A 173 8.84 -5.48 13.92
CA PRO A 173 8.38 -6.84 14.19
C PRO A 173 7.34 -7.34 13.21
N GLU A 174 6.40 -6.48 12.79
CA GLU A 174 5.36 -6.82 11.82
C GLU A 174 5.95 -7.17 10.46
N GLN A 175 6.92 -6.40 9.96
CA GLN A 175 7.60 -6.71 8.69
C GLN A 175 8.35 -8.03 8.76
N GLN A 176 9.05 -8.30 9.86
CA GLN A 176 9.70 -9.59 10.09
C GLN A 176 8.68 -10.74 10.10
N LEU A 177 7.51 -10.54 10.72
CA LEU A 177 6.46 -11.55 10.80
C LEU A 177 5.90 -11.89 9.41
N TYR A 178 5.53 -10.89 8.60
CA TYR A 178 4.99 -11.13 7.25
C TYR A 178 5.96 -11.90 6.37
N ARG A 179 7.24 -11.58 6.44
CA ARG A 179 8.28 -12.31 5.75
C ARG A 179 8.38 -13.78 6.19
N ILE A 180 8.37 -14.04 7.51
CA ILE A 180 8.40 -15.41 8.05
C ILE A 180 7.17 -16.18 7.60
N ILE A 181 6.01 -15.54 7.53
CA ILE A 181 4.76 -16.12 7.05
C ILE A 181 4.93 -16.56 5.59
N GLU A 182 5.34 -15.66 4.70
CA GLU A 182 5.51 -15.95 3.27
C GLU A 182 6.51 -17.10 3.05
N LYS A 183 7.68 -17.00 3.67
CA LYS A 183 8.73 -18.03 3.60
C LYS A 183 8.27 -19.38 4.17
N SER A 184 7.47 -19.40 5.23
CA SER A 184 6.98 -20.63 5.84
C SER A 184 5.90 -21.33 5.02
N LEU A 185 5.13 -20.57 4.23
CA LEU A 185 4.07 -21.09 3.36
C LEU A 185 4.59 -21.53 1.99
N LEU A 186 5.62 -20.87 1.45
CA LEU A 186 6.08 -21.01 0.06
C LEU A 186 7.61 -21.28 -0.04
N PRO A 187 8.19 -22.17 0.80
CA PRO A 187 9.64 -22.28 1.03
C PRO A 187 10.46 -22.73 -0.19
N HIS A 188 9.85 -23.41 -1.18
CA HIS A 188 10.56 -23.95 -2.34
C HIS A 188 10.32 -23.16 -3.63
N THR A 189 9.74 -21.96 -3.50
CA THR A 189 9.45 -21.04 -4.60
C THR A 189 10.28 -19.78 -4.46
N ALA A 190 10.14 -18.82 -5.40
CA ALA A 190 10.76 -17.50 -5.29
C ALA A 190 10.34 -16.76 -4.00
N TYR A 191 9.13 -17.01 -3.51
CA TYR A 191 8.62 -16.41 -2.27
C TYR A 191 9.29 -16.95 -0.97
N GLY A 192 10.07 -18.01 -1.08
CA GLY A 192 10.93 -18.50 0.00
C GLY A 192 12.17 -17.62 0.24
N PHE A 193 12.44 -16.64 -0.63
CA PHE A 193 13.57 -15.72 -0.56
C PHE A 193 13.11 -14.29 -0.32
N GLU A 194 14.04 -13.45 0.15
CA GLU A 194 13.79 -12.03 0.40
C GLU A 194 14.18 -11.17 -0.80
N SER A 195 13.20 -10.72 -1.57
CA SER A 195 13.44 -9.86 -2.73
C SER A 195 14.04 -8.49 -2.35
N GLY A 196 13.68 -7.97 -1.17
CA GLY A 196 14.23 -6.73 -0.62
C GLY A 196 15.67 -6.88 -0.14
N GLY A 197 16.05 -8.07 0.28
CA GLY A 197 17.37 -8.41 0.78
C GLY A 197 17.46 -8.54 2.30
N ASP A 198 18.08 -9.63 2.74
CA ASP A 198 18.44 -9.82 4.15
C ASP A 198 19.76 -9.09 4.44
N PRO A 199 19.85 -8.20 5.42
CA PRO A 199 21.09 -7.51 5.76
C PRO A 199 22.29 -8.45 6.04
N GLU A 200 22.03 -9.69 6.49
CA GLU A 200 23.10 -10.68 6.64
C GLU A 200 23.54 -11.32 5.31
N ALA A 201 22.69 -11.30 4.28
CA ALA A 201 22.91 -11.90 2.97
C ALA A 201 23.33 -10.89 1.90
N ILE A 202 22.84 -9.65 1.94
CA ILE A 202 23.17 -8.57 0.98
C ILE A 202 24.65 -8.48 0.67
N PRO A 203 25.59 -8.55 1.68
CA PRO A 203 27.02 -8.46 1.41
C PRO A 203 27.63 -9.66 0.67
N ASN A 204 26.84 -10.66 0.31
CA ASN A 204 27.31 -11.77 -0.55
C ASN A 204 27.06 -11.48 -2.03
N LEU A 205 26.27 -10.46 -2.38
CA LEU A 205 26.01 -10.08 -3.76
C LEU A 205 27.28 -9.57 -4.43
N THR A 206 27.67 -10.19 -5.54
CA THR A 206 28.80 -9.76 -6.35
C THR A 206 28.38 -8.84 -7.49
N GLN A 207 29.32 -8.05 -8.03
CA GLN A 207 29.08 -7.21 -9.22
C GLN A 207 28.65 -8.07 -10.42
N GLU A 208 29.22 -9.26 -10.56
CA GLU A 208 28.92 -10.20 -11.64
C GLU A 208 27.47 -10.71 -11.56
N ASP A 209 27.02 -11.11 -10.37
CA ASP A 209 25.66 -11.60 -10.15
C ASP A 209 24.63 -10.50 -10.33
N PHE A 210 24.93 -9.29 -9.84
CA PHE A 210 24.11 -8.11 -10.04
C PHE A 210 23.90 -7.77 -11.53
N ILE A 211 24.97 -7.72 -12.32
CA ILE A 211 24.90 -7.50 -13.77
C ILE A 211 24.18 -8.66 -14.49
N ALA A 212 24.44 -9.90 -14.07
CA ALA A 212 23.79 -11.07 -14.64
C ALA A 212 22.28 -11.07 -14.41
N PHE A 213 21.83 -10.61 -13.23
CA PHE A 213 20.42 -10.48 -12.89
C PHE A 213 19.69 -9.51 -13.83
N HIS A 214 20.21 -8.31 -14.03
CA HIS A 214 19.62 -7.35 -14.97
C HIS A 214 19.59 -7.91 -16.39
N LYS A 215 20.69 -8.47 -16.89
CA LYS A 215 20.77 -9.08 -18.23
C LYS A 215 19.73 -10.17 -18.44
N ARG A 216 19.43 -10.94 -17.38
CA ARG A 216 18.47 -12.05 -17.43
C ARG A 216 17.05 -11.56 -17.48
N TYR A 217 16.67 -10.62 -16.63
CA TYR A 217 15.26 -10.30 -16.40
C TYR A 217 14.77 -9.02 -17.07
N TYR A 218 15.64 -8.03 -17.29
CA TYR A 218 15.26 -6.73 -17.87
C TYR A 218 15.36 -6.76 -19.40
N HIS A 219 14.50 -7.58 -19.98
CA HIS A 219 14.43 -7.77 -21.42
C HIS A 219 12.97 -7.58 -21.89
N PRO A 220 12.72 -6.99 -23.07
CA PRO A 220 11.35 -6.80 -23.57
C PRO A 220 10.50 -8.06 -23.57
N SER A 221 11.08 -9.25 -23.85
CA SER A 221 10.35 -10.53 -23.84
C SER A 221 9.84 -10.93 -22.44
N ASN A 222 10.35 -10.33 -21.37
CA ASN A 222 9.90 -10.51 -19.99
C ASN A 222 9.10 -9.31 -19.48
N SER A 223 8.89 -8.27 -20.30
CA SER A 223 8.24 -7.03 -19.88
C SER A 223 6.73 -7.09 -20.00
N TYR A 224 6.08 -6.33 -19.12
CA TYR A 224 4.66 -6.03 -19.06
C TYR A 224 4.50 -4.52 -19.08
N ILE A 225 3.93 -3.97 -20.15
CA ILE A 225 3.75 -2.53 -20.35
C ILE A 225 2.27 -2.19 -20.18
N TYR A 226 1.96 -1.27 -19.30
CA TYR A 226 0.60 -0.82 -19.00
C TYR A 226 0.46 0.66 -19.29
N LEU A 227 -0.58 1.02 -20.05
CA LEU A 227 -0.98 2.40 -20.35
C LEU A 227 -2.44 2.61 -19.97
N TYR A 228 -2.76 3.73 -19.32
CA TYR A 228 -4.11 4.06 -18.89
C TYR A 228 -4.37 5.57 -19.01
N GLY A 229 -5.56 5.93 -19.49
CA GLY A 229 -6.01 7.31 -19.52
C GLY A 229 -6.38 7.82 -20.91
N ASP A 230 -6.44 9.14 -21.06
CA ASP A 230 -6.89 9.84 -22.26
C ASP A 230 -5.78 10.16 -23.28
N MET A 231 -4.56 9.59 -23.11
CA MET A 231 -3.45 9.80 -24.05
C MET A 231 -3.72 9.19 -25.42
N ASP A 232 -2.99 9.63 -26.45
CA ASP A 232 -2.90 8.90 -27.73
C ASP A 232 -1.99 7.66 -27.56
N ALA A 233 -2.58 6.57 -27.08
CA ALA A 233 -1.82 5.35 -26.82
C ALA A 233 -1.14 4.76 -28.07
N ALA A 234 -1.64 5.03 -29.26
CA ALA A 234 -1.00 4.57 -30.50
C ALA A 234 0.29 5.35 -30.80
N GLU A 235 0.32 6.64 -30.47
CA GLU A 235 1.53 7.48 -30.60
C GLU A 235 2.60 7.00 -29.59
N GLU A 236 2.21 6.77 -28.33
CA GLU A 236 3.13 6.29 -27.30
C GLU A 236 3.67 4.89 -27.61
N LEU A 237 2.84 3.97 -28.08
CA LEU A 237 3.30 2.64 -28.48
C LEU A 237 4.20 2.66 -29.72
N THR A 238 3.97 3.59 -30.65
CA THR A 238 4.87 3.80 -31.79
C THR A 238 6.24 4.28 -31.31
N PHE A 239 6.26 5.24 -30.39
CA PHE A 239 7.50 5.71 -29.76
C PHE A 239 8.24 4.60 -29.00
N ILE A 240 7.52 3.80 -28.21
CA ILE A 240 8.07 2.68 -27.47
C ILE A 240 8.71 1.65 -28.43
N ASP A 241 8.08 1.35 -29.56
CA ASP A 241 8.64 0.46 -30.57
C ASP A 241 9.90 1.06 -31.19
N GLU A 242 9.79 2.28 -31.78
CA GLU A 242 10.86 2.90 -32.56
C GLU A 242 12.11 3.20 -31.75
N GLU A 243 11.97 3.63 -30.50
CA GLU A 243 13.10 4.01 -29.65
C GLU A 243 13.69 2.84 -28.86
N TYR A 244 12.87 1.82 -28.55
CA TYR A 244 13.24 0.77 -27.61
C TYR A 244 13.06 -0.64 -28.14
N LEU A 245 11.82 -1.10 -28.36
CA LEU A 245 11.53 -2.53 -28.53
C LEU A 245 12.10 -3.09 -29.85
N GLN A 246 12.11 -2.32 -30.92
CA GLN A 246 12.68 -2.76 -32.21
C GLN A 246 14.18 -3.08 -32.14
N ASN A 247 14.90 -2.60 -31.13
CA ASN A 247 16.34 -2.83 -30.97
C ASN A 247 16.66 -4.21 -30.37
N PHE A 248 15.64 -4.94 -29.90
CA PHE A 248 15.77 -6.26 -29.31
C PHE A 248 15.18 -7.33 -30.21
N ASP A 249 15.75 -8.52 -30.16
CA ASP A 249 15.14 -9.73 -30.71
C ASP A 249 14.38 -10.48 -29.61
N TYR A 250 13.52 -11.44 -29.99
CA TYR A 250 12.89 -12.31 -28.99
C TYR A 250 13.95 -13.15 -28.25
N ALA A 251 13.79 -13.25 -26.95
CA ALA A 251 14.57 -14.15 -26.09
C ALA A 251 13.62 -14.93 -25.19
N GLU A 252 13.88 -16.22 -25.02
CA GLU A 252 13.19 -17.00 -24.01
C GLU A 252 13.81 -16.72 -22.64
N ILE A 253 13.00 -16.15 -21.74
CA ILE A 253 13.42 -15.75 -20.38
C ILE A 253 12.80 -16.74 -19.38
N ASP A 254 13.65 -17.45 -18.67
CA ASP A 254 13.24 -18.31 -17.57
C ASP A 254 12.93 -17.47 -16.32
N SER A 255 11.70 -16.95 -16.26
CA SER A 255 11.16 -16.15 -15.16
C SER A 255 9.84 -16.73 -14.64
N ALA A 256 9.50 -17.95 -15.02
CA ALA A 256 8.25 -18.59 -14.63
C ALA A 256 8.22 -18.85 -13.12
N LEU A 257 7.09 -18.48 -12.50
CA LEU A 257 6.83 -18.74 -11.08
C LEU A 257 6.19 -20.11 -10.91
N THR A 258 6.75 -20.89 -10.00
CA THR A 258 6.25 -22.23 -9.67
C THR A 258 5.29 -22.17 -8.49
N ASP A 259 4.40 -23.16 -8.40
CA ASP A 259 3.52 -23.32 -7.25
C ASP A 259 4.22 -24.14 -6.16
N GLU A 260 4.02 -23.77 -4.90
CA GLU A 260 4.38 -24.61 -3.77
C GLU A 260 3.37 -25.76 -3.66
N PRO A 261 3.80 -27.01 -3.60
CA PRO A 261 2.90 -28.12 -3.36
C PRO A 261 2.24 -28.04 -1.98
N ALA A 262 0.98 -28.44 -1.89
CA ALA A 262 0.28 -28.48 -0.60
C ALA A 262 1.03 -29.38 0.40
N PHE A 263 1.13 -28.90 1.64
CA PHE A 263 1.79 -29.66 2.72
C PHE A 263 0.97 -30.87 3.15
N GLU A 264 1.64 -31.92 3.59
CA GLU A 264 0.96 -33.08 4.18
C GLU A 264 0.35 -32.74 5.56
N LYS A 265 0.97 -31.81 6.29
CA LYS A 265 0.55 -31.31 7.61
C LYS A 265 1.06 -29.88 7.82
N PRO A 266 0.41 -29.10 8.68
CA PRO A 266 0.88 -27.78 9.03
C PRO A 266 2.34 -27.78 9.54
N VAL A 267 3.08 -26.72 9.23
CA VAL A 267 4.44 -26.47 9.71
C VAL A 267 4.42 -25.43 10.84
N THR A 268 5.45 -25.41 11.68
CA THR A 268 5.58 -24.43 12.76
C THR A 268 6.94 -23.77 12.69
N GLU A 269 6.94 -22.44 12.58
CA GLU A 269 8.15 -21.61 12.53
C GLU A 269 8.26 -20.77 13.79
N ARG A 270 9.50 -20.60 14.26
CA ARG A 270 9.84 -19.83 15.47
C ARG A 270 10.97 -18.87 15.17
N ALA A 271 10.75 -17.59 15.46
CA ALA A 271 11.75 -16.56 15.30
C ALA A 271 11.72 -15.57 16.48
N TYR A 272 12.70 -14.69 16.53
CA TYR A 272 12.83 -13.69 17.56
C TYR A 272 12.99 -12.31 16.95
N TYR A 273 12.41 -11.31 17.61
CA TYR A 273 12.65 -9.90 17.32
C TYR A 273 13.21 -9.18 18.56
N SER A 274 13.89 -8.07 18.31
CA SER A 274 14.54 -7.33 19.38
C SER A 274 13.57 -6.45 20.13
N ILE A 275 13.66 -6.49 21.47
CA ILE A 275 13.04 -5.50 22.34
C ILE A 275 14.11 -4.84 23.22
N SER A 276 13.80 -3.68 23.80
CA SER A 276 14.69 -2.99 24.71
C SER A 276 14.82 -3.73 26.05
N GLU A 277 15.91 -3.48 26.78
CA GLU A 277 16.17 -4.09 28.10
C GLU A 277 15.07 -3.79 29.13
N ASN A 278 14.37 -2.66 28.97
CA ASN A 278 13.31 -2.21 29.89
C ASN A 278 11.92 -2.77 29.55
N GLU A 279 11.74 -3.35 28.35
CA GLU A 279 10.48 -3.97 27.95
C GLU A 279 10.33 -5.37 28.54
N SER A 280 9.09 -5.83 28.66
CA SER A 280 8.75 -7.18 29.10
C SER A 280 8.75 -8.14 27.92
N GLU A 281 9.28 -9.34 28.10
CA GLU A 281 9.09 -10.43 27.13
C GLU A 281 7.69 -11.06 27.23
N GLN A 282 7.01 -10.87 28.36
CA GLN A 282 5.63 -11.32 28.56
C GLN A 282 4.65 -10.39 27.82
N ASP A 283 3.62 -10.96 27.23
CA ASP A 283 2.58 -10.28 26.45
C ASP A 283 3.13 -9.45 25.26
N ASN A 284 4.19 -9.98 24.61
CA ASN A 284 4.80 -9.34 23.46
C ASN A 284 5.12 -10.32 22.30
N THR A 285 4.62 -11.54 22.35
CA THR A 285 4.73 -12.51 21.26
C THR A 285 3.65 -12.28 20.23
N TYR A 286 3.98 -12.45 18.96
CA TYR A 286 3.02 -12.58 17.86
C TYR A 286 2.81 -14.05 17.59
N LEU A 287 1.53 -14.46 17.51
CA LEU A 287 1.10 -15.80 17.09
C LEU A 287 0.34 -15.66 15.79
N ALA A 288 0.77 -16.34 14.73
CA ALA A 288 0.12 -16.26 13.43
C ALA A 288 -0.34 -17.65 12.97
N TYR A 289 -1.58 -17.70 12.50
CA TYR A 289 -2.22 -18.85 11.85
C TYR A 289 -2.38 -18.51 10.37
N ASN A 290 -1.63 -19.17 9.50
CA ASN A 290 -1.47 -18.81 8.11
C ASN A 290 -1.83 -19.96 7.18
N MET A 291 -2.37 -19.65 5.99
CA MET A 291 -2.72 -20.66 4.99
C MET A 291 -2.66 -20.12 3.57
N VAL A 292 -2.40 -21.01 2.64
CA VAL A 292 -2.50 -20.73 1.20
C VAL A 292 -3.94 -20.91 0.73
N ILE A 293 -4.43 -19.96 -0.09
CA ILE A 293 -5.81 -19.89 -0.59
C ILE A 293 -5.83 -20.02 -2.12
N GLY A 294 -5.63 -21.21 -2.65
CA GLY A 294 -5.79 -21.44 -4.08
C GLY A 294 -4.84 -20.64 -4.97
N THR A 295 -5.37 -19.90 -5.94
CA THR A 295 -4.60 -19.11 -6.91
C THR A 295 -5.22 -17.72 -7.10
N SER A 296 -4.38 -16.70 -7.33
CA SER A 296 -4.80 -15.32 -7.65
C SER A 296 -5.59 -15.23 -8.98
N ALA A 297 -5.47 -16.20 -9.85
CA ALA A 297 -6.28 -16.28 -11.07
C ALA A 297 -7.79 -16.53 -10.80
N ASP A 298 -8.15 -17.07 -9.62
CA ASP A 298 -9.56 -17.21 -9.22
C ASP A 298 -10.06 -15.95 -8.53
N LYS A 299 -10.44 -14.96 -9.34
CA LYS A 299 -10.93 -13.64 -8.86
C LYS A 299 -12.15 -13.73 -7.95
N LYS A 300 -13.02 -14.77 -8.13
CA LYS A 300 -14.19 -14.95 -7.25
C LYS A 300 -13.75 -15.45 -5.88
N LEU A 301 -12.81 -16.37 -5.83
CA LEU A 301 -12.23 -16.87 -4.59
C LEU A 301 -11.50 -15.74 -3.83
N CYS A 302 -10.67 -14.95 -4.53
CA CYS A 302 -9.97 -13.81 -3.93
C CYS A 302 -10.95 -12.77 -3.36
N ALA A 303 -11.96 -12.37 -4.13
CA ALA A 303 -13.00 -11.45 -3.65
C ALA A 303 -13.76 -12.02 -2.44
N ALA A 304 -14.09 -13.33 -2.46
CA ALA A 304 -14.78 -13.98 -1.34
C ALA A 304 -13.91 -14.04 -0.08
N PHE A 305 -12.60 -14.24 -0.20
CA PHE A 305 -11.70 -14.22 0.97
C PHE A 305 -11.46 -12.82 1.52
N ALA A 306 -11.40 -11.79 0.69
CA ALA A 306 -11.38 -10.41 1.17
C ALA A 306 -12.67 -10.06 1.97
N ILE A 307 -13.83 -10.53 1.49
CA ILE A 307 -15.11 -10.38 2.18
C ILE A 307 -15.13 -11.17 3.49
N LEU A 308 -14.64 -12.42 3.51
CA LEU A 308 -14.53 -13.24 4.72
C LEU A 308 -13.60 -12.62 5.76
N GLU A 309 -12.45 -12.11 5.32
CA GLU A 309 -11.52 -11.39 6.19
C GLU A 309 -12.23 -10.24 6.90
N TYR A 310 -12.91 -9.38 6.14
CA TYR A 310 -13.65 -8.26 6.68
C TYR A 310 -14.75 -8.69 7.65
N ALA A 311 -15.61 -9.63 7.23
CA ALA A 311 -16.76 -10.07 8.01
C ALA A 311 -16.36 -10.80 9.31
N LEU A 312 -15.27 -11.55 9.32
CA LEU A 312 -14.82 -12.35 10.46
C LEU A 312 -13.90 -11.59 11.42
N LEU A 313 -13.11 -10.62 10.93
CA LEU A 313 -11.99 -10.04 11.66
C LEU A 313 -11.96 -8.51 11.68
N SER A 314 -12.28 -7.82 10.57
CA SER A 314 -12.07 -6.38 10.44
C SER A 314 -13.32 -5.54 10.71
N ALA A 315 -14.51 -6.05 10.43
CA ALA A 315 -15.77 -5.34 10.68
C ALA A 315 -15.98 -5.08 12.18
N PRO A 316 -16.64 -3.97 12.58
CA PRO A 316 -16.98 -3.71 13.97
C PRO A 316 -17.82 -4.84 14.57
N GLY A 317 -17.31 -5.43 15.67
CA GLY A 317 -17.95 -6.58 16.31
C GLY A 317 -17.78 -7.92 15.60
N ALA A 318 -16.83 -8.03 14.69
CA ALA A 318 -16.49 -9.24 13.95
C ALA A 318 -16.32 -10.46 14.88
N PRO A 319 -17.00 -11.59 14.59
CA PRO A 319 -17.17 -12.68 15.55
C PRO A 319 -15.88 -13.39 15.93
N LEU A 320 -14.97 -13.59 15.00
CA LEU A 320 -13.71 -14.29 15.28
C LEU A 320 -12.74 -13.41 16.05
N LYS A 321 -12.60 -12.13 15.67
CA LYS A 321 -11.80 -11.16 16.45
C LYS A 321 -12.30 -11.09 17.88
N LYS A 322 -13.62 -10.96 18.06
CA LYS A 322 -14.24 -10.90 19.38
C LYS A 322 -13.97 -12.15 20.22
N ALA A 323 -14.12 -13.34 19.63
CA ALA A 323 -13.90 -14.61 20.35
C ALA A 323 -12.47 -14.75 20.85
N LEU A 324 -11.46 -14.37 20.02
CA LEU A 324 -10.06 -14.43 20.38
C LEU A 324 -9.70 -13.41 21.48
N ILE A 325 -10.19 -12.19 21.40
CA ILE A 325 -10.01 -11.15 22.44
C ILE A 325 -10.68 -11.57 23.76
N ASP A 326 -11.95 -12.05 23.72
CA ASP A 326 -12.66 -12.50 24.91
C ASP A 326 -11.97 -13.71 25.58
N ALA A 327 -11.27 -14.53 24.81
CA ALA A 327 -10.45 -15.62 25.33
C ALA A 327 -9.10 -15.14 25.92
N GLY A 328 -8.77 -13.86 25.84
CA GLY A 328 -7.50 -13.28 26.32
C GLY A 328 -6.29 -13.70 25.47
N LEU A 329 -6.49 -13.98 24.20
CA LEU A 329 -5.45 -14.40 23.27
C LEU A 329 -4.93 -13.17 22.49
N GLY A 330 -3.97 -12.47 23.07
CA GLY A 330 -3.42 -11.22 22.56
C GLY A 330 -4.22 -9.97 23.02
N LYS A 331 -3.61 -8.82 22.81
CA LYS A 331 -4.24 -7.52 23.08
C LYS A 331 -4.92 -6.95 21.85
N ASP A 332 -4.52 -7.40 20.66
CA ASP A 332 -5.18 -7.14 19.38
C ASP A 332 -5.10 -8.35 18.45
N ILE A 333 -6.05 -8.43 17.54
CA ILE A 333 -6.08 -9.44 16.47
C ILE A 333 -6.00 -8.70 15.14
N LEU A 334 -4.93 -9.00 14.41
CA LEU A 334 -4.70 -8.53 13.06
C LEU A 334 -5.05 -9.62 12.05
N SER A 335 -5.32 -9.22 10.82
CA SER A 335 -5.50 -10.13 9.70
C SER A 335 -4.84 -9.58 8.45
N SER A 336 -4.50 -10.47 7.52
CA SER A 336 -3.96 -10.11 6.22
C SER A 336 -4.45 -11.12 5.19
N PHE A 337 -4.95 -10.64 4.07
CA PHE A 337 -5.18 -11.43 2.88
C PHE A 337 -4.36 -10.83 1.74
N ASP A 338 -3.32 -11.54 1.33
CA ASP A 338 -2.44 -11.13 0.23
C ASP A 338 -2.76 -11.94 -1.02
N ASP A 339 -3.40 -11.29 -1.99
CA ASP A 339 -3.72 -11.81 -3.32
C ASP A 339 -2.80 -11.22 -4.42
N GLY A 340 -1.77 -10.46 -4.02
CA GLY A 340 -0.77 -9.87 -4.91
C GLY A 340 0.30 -10.83 -5.42
N ILE A 341 0.29 -12.09 -4.96
CA ILE A 341 1.20 -13.17 -5.33
C ILE A 341 0.45 -14.33 -5.99
N LYS A 342 1.19 -15.24 -6.63
CA LYS A 342 0.60 -16.33 -7.42
C LYS A 342 -0.33 -17.24 -6.62
N GLN A 343 0.06 -17.61 -5.41
CA GLN A 343 -0.73 -18.38 -4.46
C GLN A 343 -1.09 -17.48 -3.27
N PRO A 344 -2.29 -16.88 -3.28
CA PRO A 344 -2.73 -16.00 -2.20
C PRO A 344 -2.61 -16.64 -0.82
N ASN A 345 -2.26 -15.84 0.17
CA ASN A 345 -2.21 -16.30 1.54
C ASN A 345 -3.17 -15.50 2.44
N PHE A 346 -3.68 -16.18 3.47
CA PHE A 346 -4.53 -15.59 4.49
C PHE A 346 -3.92 -15.85 5.86
N SER A 347 -3.82 -14.79 6.67
CA SER A 347 -3.19 -14.83 7.99
C SER A 347 -4.09 -14.22 9.05
N ILE A 348 -4.15 -14.86 10.21
CA ILE A 348 -4.82 -14.39 11.42
C ILE A 348 -3.76 -14.31 12.52
N ILE A 349 -3.58 -13.13 13.10
CA ILE A 349 -2.42 -12.82 13.94
C ILE A 349 -2.90 -12.29 15.30
N ALA A 350 -2.54 -12.98 16.38
CA ALA A 350 -2.66 -12.44 17.73
C ALA A 350 -1.41 -11.63 18.08
N LYS A 351 -1.58 -10.33 18.30
CA LYS A 351 -0.53 -9.39 18.71
C LYS A 351 -0.52 -9.26 20.24
N ASN A 352 0.66 -9.17 20.83
CA ASN A 352 0.86 -9.06 22.27
C ASN A 352 0.28 -10.24 23.05
N ALA A 353 0.53 -11.46 22.56
CA ALA A 353 0.22 -12.75 23.17
C ALA A 353 1.44 -13.35 23.89
N ASN A 354 1.36 -14.60 24.29
CA ASN A 354 2.47 -15.37 24.84
C ASN A 354 2.72 -16.65 24.03
N ALA A 355 3.96 -17.12 23.96
CA ALA A 355 4.33 -18.28 23.14
C ALA A 355 3.62 -19.58 23.57
N GLU A 356 3.32 -19.74 24.85
CA GLU A 356 2.58 -20.86 25.42
C GLU A 356 1.11 -20.89 25.03
N ASP A 357 0.55 -19.79 24.53
CA ASP A 357 -0.85 -19.68 24.11
C ASP A 357 -1.10 -20.25 22.71
N LEU A 358 -0.08 -20.69 21.96
CA LEU A 358 -0.24 -21.13 20.56
C LEU A 358 -1.31 -22.20 20.39
N GLU A 359 -1.25 -23.28 21.17
CA GLU A 359 -2.22 -24.39 21.03
C GLU A 359 -3.64 -23.92 21.36
N ARG A 360 -3.80 -23.06 22.36
CA ARG A 360 -5.08 -22.48 22.74
C ARG A 360 -5.58 -21.50 21.68
N PHE A 361 -4.68 -20.72 21.08
CA PHE A 361 -5.01 -19.82 19.97
C PHE A 361 -5.58 -20.60 18.78
N ILE A 362 -4.90 -21.66 18.35
CA ILE A 362 -5.35 -22.54 17.27
C ILE A 362 -6.72 -23.14 17.62
N GLN A 363 -6.87 -23.68 18.85
CA GLN A 363 -8.11 -24.33 19.26
C GLN A 363 -9.29 -23.37 19.28
N VAL A 364 -9.17 -22.19 19.90
CA VAL A 364 -10.26 -21.20 19.97
C VAL A 364 -10.63 -20.70 18.57
N LEU A 365 -9.64 -20.49 17.70
CA LEU A 365 -9.85 -20.09 16.32
C LEU A 365 -10.65 -21.15 15.55
N GLU A 366 -10.19 -22.40 15.57
CA GLU A 366 -10.83 -23.50 14.82
C GLU A 366 -12.22 -23.85 15.39
N ASP A 367 -12.39 -23.89 16.71
CA ASP A 367 -13.69 -24.13 17.36
C ASP A 367 -14.71 -23.01 17.03
N THR A 368 -14.27 -21.75 17.01
CA THR A 368 -15.12 -20.61 16.64
C THR A 368 -15.54 -20.70 15.18
N LEU A 369 -14.61 -20.98 14.26
CA LEU A 369 -14.92 -21.15 12.84
C LEU A 369 -15.80 -22.38 12.59
N ALA A 370 -15.57 -23.48 13.28
CA ALA A 370 -16.43 -24.66 13.18
C ALA A 370 -17.86 -24.37 13.64
N SER A 371 -18.02 -23.62 14.74
CA SER A 371 -19.32 -23.18 15.21
C SER A 371 -20.03 -22.25 14.21
N ILE A 372 -19.29 -21.30 13.59
CA ILE A 372 -19.81 -20.43 12.53
C ILE A 372 -20.27 -21.26 11.32
N VAL A 373 -19.50 -22.25 10.92
CA VAL A 373 -19.84 -23.14 9.80
C VAL A 373 -21.08 -23.99 10.09
N GLU A 374 -21.30 -24.40 11.35
CA GLU A 374 -22.48 -25.19 11.75
C GLU A 374 -23.74 -24.36 11.90
N GLN A 375 -23.62 -23.14 12.44
CA GLN A 375 -24.75 -22.25 12.70
C GLN A 375 -25.13 -21.43 11.46
N GLY A 376 -24.22 -21.27 10.50
CA GLY A 376 -24.30 -20.34 9.38
C GLY A 376 -23.80 -18.95 9.76
N MET A 377 -23.23 -18.26 8.78
CA MET A 377 -22.84 -16.84 8.93
C MET A 377 -24.07 -15.94 8.93
N ASP A 378 -23.98 -14.79 9.61
CA ASP A 378 -25.02 -13.78 9.53
C ASP A 378 -25.07 -13.20 8.09
N LYS A 379 -26.18 -13.51 7.40
CA LYS A 379 -26.38 -13.12 6.00
C LYS A 379 -26.38 -11.61 5.81
N LYS A 380 -26.87 -10.86 6.78
CA LYS A 380 -26.90 -9.40 6.71
C LYS A 380 -25.49 -8.82 6.78
N SER A 381 -24.66 -9.32 7.67
CA SER A 381 -23.24 -8.93 7.76
C SER A 381 -22.44 -9.31 6.51
N LEU A 382 -22.71 -10.49 5.92
CA LEU A 382 -22.10 -10.87 4.64
C LEU A 382 -22.51 -9.94 3.49
N LEU A 383 -23.80 -9.61 3.37
CA LEU A 383 -24.28 -8.68 2.34
C LEU A 383 -23.71 -7.27 2.54
N ALA A 384 -23.56 -6.82 3.79
CA ALA A 384 -22.92 -5.56 4.11
C ALA A 384 -21.45 -5.55 3.65
N ALA A 385 -20.70 -6.61 3.96
CA ALA A 385 -19.31 -6.76 3.53
C ALA A 385 -19.19 -6.79 1.99
N ILE A 386 -20.06 -7.53 1.29
CA ILE A 386 -20.05 -7.57 -0.18
C ILE A 386 -20.33 -6.17 -0.76
N ASN A 387 -21.33 -5.45 -0.24
CA ASN A 387 -21.67 -4.12 -0.70
C ASN A 387 -20.54 -3.11 -0.43
N TYR A 388 -19.86 -3.23 0.70
CA TYR A 388 -18.69 -2.41 1.04
C TYR A 388 -17.57 -2.55 -0.01
N PHE A 389 -17.21 -3.78 -0.39
CA PHE A 389 -16.18 -4.02 -1.39
C PHE A 389 -16.62 -3.63 -2.80
N GLU A 390 -17.87 -3.96 -3.17
CA GLU A 390 -18.46 -3.52 -4.46
C GLU A 390 -18.47 -2.00 -4.59
N PHE A 391 -18.88 -1.29 -3.52
CA PHE A 391 -18.89 0.17 -3.52
C PHE A 391 -17.47 0.73 -3.69
N LYS A 392 -16.49 0.22 -2.94
CA LYS A 392 -15.08 0.62 -3.09
C LYS A 392 -14.56 0.39 -4.51
N HIS A 393 -14.89 -0.74 -5.11
CA HIS A 393 -14.50 -1.06 -6.47
C HIS A 393 -15.13 -0.07 -7.48
N LYS A 394 -16.44 0.20 -7.38
CA LYS A 394 -17.16 1.16 -8.24
C LYS A 394 -16.63 2.58 -8.09
N GLU A 395 -16.38 3.02 -6.86
CA GLU A 395 -15.85 4.35 -6.59
C GLU A 395 -14.43 4.51 -7.15
N GLY A 396 -13.59 3.50 -6.95
CA GLY A 396 -12.17 3.55 -7.34
C GLY A 396 -11.44 4.74 -6.75
N ASN A 397 -11.78 5.09 -5.50
CA ASN A 397 -11.11 6.16 -4.76
C ASN A 397 -9.97 5.57 -3.92
N PHE A 398 -8.74 5.83 -4.33
CA PHE A 398 -7.52 5.38 -3.67
C PHE A 398 -6.80 6.52 -2.93
N GLY A 399 -7.56 7.54 -2.49
CA GLY A 399 -7.02 8.70 -1.79
C GLY A 399 -6.10 9.54 -2.67
N ARG A 400 -4.83 9.65 -2.30
CA ARG A 400 -3.83 10.43 -3.05
C ARG A 400 -3.28 9.71 -4.29
N PHE A 401 -3.54 8.42 -4.43
CA PHE A 401 -3.01 7.64 -5.55
C PHE A 401 -3.92 7.74 -6.78
N PRO A 402 -3.36 7.93 -7.99
CA PRO A 402 -4.13 7.90 -9.23
C PRO A 402 -4.91 6.59 -9.40
N LYS A 403 -6.18 6.70 -9.84
CA LYS A 403 -7.03 5.53 -10.04
C LYS A 403 -6.41 4.52 -11.01
N GLY A 404 -5.93 5.01 -12.16
CA GLY A 404 -5.31 4.17 -13.18
C GLY A 404 -4.06 3.44 -12.69
N LEU A 405 -3.26 4.08 -11.80
CA LEU A 405 -2.12 3.46 -11.17
C LEU A 405 -2.52 2.24 -10.32
N MET A 406 -3.47 2.42 -9.41
CA MET A 406 -3.89 1.34 -8.51
C MET A 406 -4.54 0.19 -9.27
N LEU A 407 -5.37 0.50 -10.28
CA LEU A 407 -5.94 -0.51 -11.15
C LEU A 407 -4.86 -1.28 -11.93
N GLY A 408 -3.84 -0.57 -12.44
CA GLY A 408 -2.69 -1.19 -13.12
C GLY A 408 -1.89 -2.09 -12.21
N LEU A 409 -1.52 -1.63 -11.01
CA LEU A 409 -0.79 -2.43 -10.02
C LEU A 409 -1.58 -3.69 -9.63
N ASN A 410 -2.91 -3.57 -9.43
CA ASN A 410 -3.76 -4.72 -9.16
C ASN A 410 -3.81 -5.69 -10.35
N ALA A 411 -3.81 -5.20 -11.59
CA ALA A 411 -3.81 -6.07 -12.77
C ALA A 411 -2.58 -6.98 -12.82
N PHE A 412 -1.43 -6.54 -12.33
CA PHE A 412 -0.23 -7.37 -12.26
C PHE A 412 -0.40 -8.61 -11.38
N SER A 413 -1.29 -8.60 -10.38
CA SER A 413 -1.53 -9.76 -9.50
C SER A 413 -2.17 -10.96 -10.20
N THR A 414 -2.67 -10.78 -11.42
CA THR A 414 -3.20 -11.87 -12.26
C THR A 414 -2.43 -11.98 -13.57
N TRP A 415 -2.14 -10.85 -14.23
CA TRP A 415 -1.51 -10.78 -15.53
C TRP A 415 -0.10 -11.39 -15.57
N LEU A 416 0.67 -11.28 -14.50
CA LEU A 416 2.00 -11.90 -14.40
C LEU A 416 1.97 -13.43 -14.49
N TYR A 417 0.85 -14.05 -14.17
CA TYR A 417 0.71 -15.51 -14.12
C TYR A 417 -0.08 -16.08 -15.29
N ASP A 418 -0.95 -15.25 -15.89
CA ASP A 418 -1.72 -15.58 -17.08
C ASP A 418 -1.80 -14.36 -18.02
N ASP A 419 -1.19 -14.48 -19.19
CA ASP A 419 -1.15 -13.39 -20.19
C ASP A 419 -2.56 -12.95 -20.64
N ALA A 420 -3.59 -13.80 -20.51
CA ALA A 420 -4.98 -13.47 -20.84
C ALA A 420 -5.72 -12.71 -19.73
N ALA A 421 -5.18 -12.68 -18.51
CA ALA A 421 -5.86 -12.13 -17.33
C ALA A 421 -5.64 -10.62 -17.10
N ALA A 422 -4.96 -9.92 -18.03
CA ALA A 422 -4.61 -8.50 -17.86
C ALA A 422 -5.82 -7.58 -17.61
N LEU A 423 -7.01 -7.93 -18.11
CA LEU A 423 -8.22 -7.12 -17.98
C LEU A 423 -9.21 -7.66 -16.94
N ASP A 424 -8.89 -8.71 -16.25
CA ASP A 424 -9.84 -9.42 -15.38
C ASP A 424 -10.31 -8.59 -14.18
N LEU A 425 -9.40 -7.86 -13.55
CA LEU A 425 -9.69 -7.06 -12.36
C LEU A 425 -10.32 -5.69 -12.66
N PHE A 426 -10.48 -5.33 -13.95
CA PHE A 426 -11.21 -4.13 -14.36
C PHE A 426 -12.74 -4.34 -14.46
N SER A 427 -13.24 -5.57 -14.22
CA SER A 427 -14.65 -5.90 -14.34
C SER A 427 -15.03 -6.98 -13.31
N LEU A 428 -15.43 -6.55 -12.12
CA LEU A 428 -15.78 -7.41 -10.98
C LEU A 428 -17.28 -7.36 -10.61
N ASN A 429 -18.12 -6.56 -11.29
CA ASN A 429 -19.54 -6.46 -10.96
C ASN A 429 -20.24 -7.83 -10.98
N ASP A 430 -19.99 -8.64 -12.00
CA ASP A 430 -20.57 -9.99 -12.11
C ASP A 430 -20.11 -10.91 -10.97
N VAL A 431 -18.89 -10.70 -10.45
CA VAL A 431 -18.36 -11.45 -9.30
C VAL A 431 -19.13 -11.08 -8.03
N TYR A 432 -19.32 -9.78 -7.77
CA TYR A 432 -20.09 -9.34 -6.61
C TYR A 432 -21.56 -9.77 -6.68
N ASP A 433 -22.18 -9.70 -7.87
CA ASP A 433 -23.54 -10.18 -8.07
C ASP A 433 -23.68 -11.68 -7.80
N ALA A 434 -22.70 -12.49 -8.23
CA ALA A 434 -22.65 -13.91 -7.93
C ALA A 434 -22.46 -14.17 -6.42
N LEU A 435 -21.57 -13.42 -5.75
CA LEU A 435 -21.32 -13.56 -4.32
C LEU A 435 -22.55 -13.19 -3.48
N LYS A 436 -23.35 -12.19 -3.90
CA LYS A 436 -24.64 -11.86 -3.23
C LYS A 436 -25.62 -13.03 -3.29
N GLN A 437 -25.68 -13.75 -4.42
CA GLN A 437 -26.52 -14.95 -4.55
C GLN A 437 -25.97 -16.09 -3.69
N ASP A 438 -24.66 -16.22 -3.59
CA ASP A 438 -23.99 -17.27 -2.84
C ASP A 438 -24.17 -17.18 -1.33
N VAL A 439 -24.53 -16.00 -0.79
CA VAL A 439 -24.93 -15.84 0.63
C VAL A 439 -26.05 -16.81 1.02
N GLU A 440 -26.97 -17.13 0.10
CA GLU A 440 -28.09 -18.04 0.37
C GLU A 440 -27.72 -19.52 0.23
N THR A 441 -26.56 -19.85 -0.33
CA THR A 441 -26.20 -21.24 -0.69
C THR A 441 -25.27 -21.93 0.33
N GLY A 442 -24.76 -21.21 1.32
CA GLY A 442 -23.72 -21.69 2.24
C GLY A 442 -22.33 -21.74 1.63
N TYR A 443 -22.09 -20.95 0.58
CA TYR A 443 -20.79 -20.89 -0.12
C TYR A 443 -19.67 -20.41 0.80
N PHE A 444 -19.90 -19.36 1.58
CA PHE A 444 -18.89 -18.79 2.50
C PHE A 444 -18.51 -19.78 3.60
N GLU A 445 -19.48 -20.51 4.15
CA GLU A 445 -19.24 -21.59 5.13
C GLU A 445 -18.45 -22.75 4.49
N ALA A 446 -18.72 -23.05 3.22
CA ALA A 446 -17.96 -24.07 2.51
C ALA A 446 -16.51 -23.63 2.28
N LEU A 447 -16.24 -22.35 2.00
CA LEU A 447 -14.88 -21.79 1.91
C LEU A 447 -14.13 -21.91 3.23
N ILE A 448 -14.75 -21.51 4.35
CA ILE A 448 -14.15 -21.65 5.69
C ILE A 448 -13.79 -23.11 5.95
N ARG A 449 -14.71 -24.04 5.67
CA ARG A 449 -14.47 -25.48 5.87
C ARG A 449 -13.31 -25.99 5.01
N GLN A 450 -13.32 -25.67 3.72
CA GLN A 450 -12.35 -26.20 2.75
C GLN A 450 -10.97 -25.57 2.93
N TYR A 451 -10.89 -24.24 2.94
CA TYR A 451 -9.63 -23.50 2.86
C TYR A 451 -9.04 -23.12 4.21
N ILE A 452 -9.85 -23.13 5.29
CA ILE A 452 -9.32 -22.82 6.63
C ILE A 452 -9.27 -24.10 7.48
N LEU A 453 -10.39 -24.76 7.72
CA LEU A 453 -10.42 -25.89 8.67
C LEU A 453 -9.75 -27.15 8.13
N GLN A 454 -10.04 -27.56 6.89
CA GLN A 454 -9.56 -28.79 6.27
C GLN A 454 -8.25 -28.60 5.46
N ASN A 455 -7.81 -27.40 5.26
CA ASN A 455 -6.57 -27.11 4.54
C ASN A 455 -5.37 -27.62 5.35
N THR A 456 -4.45 -28.31 4.68
CA THR A 456 -3.17 -28.77 5.26
C THR A 456 -2.01 -27.86 4.91
N HIS A 457 -2.15 -26.98 3.89
CA HIS A 457 -1.15 -26.02 3.49
C HIS A 457 -1.19 -24.80 4.41
N LYS A 458 -0.74 -25.02 5.64
CA LYS A 458 -0.75 -24.04 6.74
C LYS A 458 0.61 -23.89 7.38
N SER A 459 0.84 -22.73 7.97
CA SER A 459 1.94 -22.53 8.90
C SER A 459 1.46 -21.83 10.17
N TYR A 460 2.11 -22.15 11.29
CA TYR A 460 1.97 -21.48 12.56
C TYR A 460 3.28 -20.77 12.85
N CYS A 461 3.26 -19.42 12.87
CA CYS A 461 4.46 -18.64 13.11
C CYS A 461 4.41 -18.02 14.51
N LEU A 462 5.50 -18.17 15.26
CA LEU A 462 5.71 -17.50 16.53
C LEU A 462 6.87 -16.53 16.35
N LEU A 463 6.60 -15.23 16.49
CA LEU A 463 7.64 -14.23 16.56
C LEU A 463 7.73 -13.73 18.00
N MET A 464 8.81 -14.12 18.68
CA MET A 464 8.98 -13.94 20.11
C MET A 464 9.90 -12.77 20.41
N PRO A 465 9.61 -11.95 21.43
CA PRO A 465 10.52 -10.91 21.88
C PRO A 465 11.80 -11.50 22.47
N LYS A 466 12.93 -10.85 22.21
CA LYS A 466 14.21 -11.17 22.84
C LYS A 466 14.97 -9.89 23.17
N LYS A 467 15.32 -9.72 24.45
CA LYS A 467 16.13 -8.60 24.91
C LYS A 467 17.54 -8.67 24.36
N GLY A 468 18.07 -7.53 23.93
CA GLY A 468 19.44 -7.42 23.48
C GLY A 468 19.78 -8.08 22.15
N LEU A 469 18.79 -8.61 21.40
CA LEU A 469 19.02 -9.32 20.15
C LEU A 469 19.73 -8.44 19.10
N ASN A 470 19.36 -7.17 18.98
CA ASN A 470 20.03 -6.26 18.03
C ASN A 470 21.50 -6.05 18.41
N ASN A 471 21.83 -6.02 19.70
CA ASN A 471 23.23 -5.94 20.15
C ASN A 471 23.99 -7.23 19.83
N GLU A 472 23.36 -8.40 20.02
CA GLU A 472 23.96 -9.70 19.66
C GLU A 472 24.25 -9.77 18.15
N ILE A 473 23.32 -9.30 17.31
CA ILE A 473 23.47 -9.25 15.84
C ILE A 473 24.61 -8.30 15.46
N ALA A 474 24.63 -7.09 16.04
CA ALA A 474 25.68 -6.10 15.77
C ALA A 474 27.07 -6.59 16.20
N GLU A 475 27.20 -7.20 17.38
CA GLU A 475 28.46 -7.76 17.85
C GLU A 475 28.92 -8.94 16.99
N ARG A 476 28.01 -9.78 16.51
CA ARG A 476 28.31 -10.88 15.59
C ARG A 476 28.79 -10.34 14.22
N GLU A 477 28.13 -9.32 13.67
CA GLU A 477 28.56 -8.65 12.43
C GLU A 477 29.96 -8.04 12.60
N LYS A 478 30.16 -7.29 13.70
CA LYS A 478 31.46 -6.67 14.03
C LYS A 478 32.58 -7.72 14.19
N ALA A 479 32.32 -8.80 14.88
CA ALA A 479 33.30 -9.88 15.06
C ALA A 479 33.63 -10.57 13.72
N ARG A 480 32.63 -10.81 12.85
CA ARG A 480 32.81 -11.36 11.51
C ARG A 480 33.68 -10.45 10.64
N LEU A 481 33.39 -9.15 10.65
CA LEU A 481 34.16 -8.16 9.89
C LEU A 481 35.59 -7.98 10.42
N ALA A 482 35.78 -8.02 11.74
CA ALA A 482 37.11 -7.97 12.34
C ALA A 482 37.95 -9.20 11.93
N ALA A 483 37.35 -10.41 11.99
CA ALA A 483 38.02 -11.63 11.56
C ALA A 483 38.35 -11.61 10.05
N TYR A 484 37.41 -11.12 9.22
CA TYR A 484 37.67 -10.95 7.78
C TYR A 484 38.83 -9.96 7.52
N LYS A 485 38.83 -8.82 8.23
CA LYS A 485 39.90 -7.82 8.10
C LYS A 485 41.28 -8.38 8.41
N GLU A 486 41.39 -9.31 9.38
CA GLU A 486 42.67 -9.98 9.69
C GLU A 486 43.17 -10.85 8.53
N THR A 487 42.31 -11.28 7.62
CA THR A 487 42.69 -12.06 6.43
C THR A 487 43.17 -11.18 5.27
N LEU A 488 42.91 -9.88 5.30
CA LEU A 488 43.23 -8.94 4.24
C LEU A 488 44.71 -8.55 4.30
N SER A 489 45.34 -8.46 3.12
CA SER A 489 46.66 -7.88 3.01
C SER A 489 46.61 -6.34 3.16
N ALA A 490 47.77 -5.72 3.38
CA ALA A 490 47.87 -4.26 3.36
C ALA A 490 47.41 -3.63 2.02
N ALA A 491 47.58 -4.35 0.91
CA ALA A 491 47.14 -3.92 -0.40
C ALA A 491 45.61 -3.95 -0.50
N ASP A 492 44.94 -4.99 0.03
CA ASP A 492 43.49 -5.10 0.03
C ASP A 492 42.85 -3.99 0.86
N ILE A 493 43.42 -3.67 2.03
CA ILE A 493 42.94 -2.56 2.89
C ILE A 493 43.12 -1.22 2.17
N GLU A 494 44.22 -1.00 1.46
CA GLU A 494 44.44 0.22 0.70
C GLU A 494 43.47 0.31 -0.50
N GLU A 495 43.14 -0.82 -1.13
CA GLU A 495 42.14 -0.88 -2.19
C GLU A 495 40.73 -0.52 -1.65
N ILE A 496 40.33 -1.03 -0.49
CA ILE A 496 39.04 -0.67 0.14
C ILE A 496 39.00 0.84 0.41
N ARG A 497 40.08 1.42 0.95
CA ARG A 497 40.16 2.86 1.19
C ARG A 497 40.09 3.68 -0.10
N ALA A 498 40.79 3.26 -1.12
CA ALA A 498 40.75 3.92 -2.42
C ALA A 498 39.38 3.89 -3.06
N ASN A 499 38.70 2.74 -2.99
CA ASN A 499 37.31 2.59 -3.44
C ASN A 499 36.35 3.48 -2.66
N MET A 500 36.47 3.54 -1.32
CA MET A 500 35.67 4.41 -0.47
C MET A 500 35.88 5.90 -0.79
N MET A 501 37.12 6.32 -0.96
CA MET A 501 37.45 7.71 -1.35
C MET A 501 36.91 8.04 -2.75
N HIS A 502 37.06 7.15 -3.69
CA HIS A 502 36.54 7.29 -5.05
C HIS A 502 35.00 7.39 -5.04
N LEU A 503 34.33 6.55 -4.28
CA LEU A 503 32.87 6.62 -4.13
C LEU A 503 32.41 7.97 -3.52
N LYS A 504 33.11 8.46 -2.48
CA LYS A 504 32.82 9.77 -1.88
C LYS A 504 33.02 10.92 -2.89
N GLU A 505 34.07 10.84 -3.72
CA GLU A 505 34.31 11.81 -4.79
C GLU A 505 33.23 11.72 -5.86
N TYR A 506 32.84 10.50 -6.28
CA TYR A 506 31.76 10.26 -7.23
C TYR A 506 30.45 10.87 -6.71
N GLN A 507 30.06 10.61 -5.46
CA GLN A 507 28.84 11.12 -4.85
C GLN A 507 28.82 12.65 -4.71
N SER A 508 29.96 13.27 -4.35
CA SER A 508 30.08 14.72 -4.14
C SER A 508 30.26 15.54 -5.40
N SER A 509 30.72 14.92 -6.50
CA SER A 509 30.87 15.61 -7.78
C SER A 509 29.50 15.94 -8.39
N GLY A 510 29.33 17.14 -8.95
CA GLY A 510 28.13 17.49 -9.73
C GLY A 510 28.10 16.80 -11.09
N ASP A 511 26.91 16.64 -11.65
CA ASP A 511 26.77 16.21 -13.04
C ASP A 511 27.19 17.30 -14.02
N ALA A 512 27.65 16.92 -15.21
CA ALA A 512 28.00 17.88 -16.23
C ALA A 512 26.76 18.65 -16.72
N GLU A 513 26.90 19.98 -16.93
CA GLU A 513 25.78 20.78 -17.43
C GLU A 513 25.22 20.27 -18.77
N GLU A 514 26.04 19.63 -19.60
CA GLU A 514 25.63 19.06 -20.87
C GLU A 514 24.73 17.84 -20.67
N ASP A 515 24.98 17.04 -19.63
CA ASP A 515 24.18 15.88 -19.30
C ASP A 515 22.87 16.27 -18.61
N LEU A 516 22.89 17.23 -17.70
CA LEU A 516 21.68 17.80 -17.09
C LEU A 516 20.71 18.35 -18.14
N LYS A 517 21.21 18.94 -19.22
CA LYS A 517 20.38 19.48 -20.34
C LYS A 517 19.72 18.38 -21.17
N LYS A 518 20.15 17.12 -21.07
CA LYS A 518 19.50 15.98 -21.75
C LYS A 518 18.20 15.56 -21.06
N ILE A 519 18.05 15.85 -19.76
CA ILE A 519 16.83 15.55 -19.03
C ILE A 519 15.68 16.38 -19.61
N PRO A 520 14.59 15.75 -20.09
CA PRO A 520 13.49 16.46 -20.72
C PRO A 520 12.65 17.16 -19.64
N MET A 521 12.72 18.49 -19.64
CA MET A 521 12.02 19.33 -18.67
C MET A 521 10.84 20.05 -19.32
N LEU A 522 9.83 20.36 -18.53
CA LEU A 522 8.74 21.22 -18.94
C LEU A 522 9.20 22.69 -19.03
N ALA A 523 8.75 23.39 -20.07
CA ALA A 523 8.79 24.85 -20.14
C ALA A 523 7.54 25.44 -19.51
N ILE A 524 7.59 26.71 -19.10
CA ILE A 524 6.42 27.42 -18.54
C ILE A 524 5.22 27.38 -19.46
N ASP A 525 5.43 27.41 -20.80
CA ASP A 525 4.35 27.37 -21.78
C ASP A 525 3.69 25.98 -21.90
N ASP A 526 4.30 24.92 -21.40
CA ASP A 526 3.75 23.57 -21.33
C ASP A 526 2.76 23.41 -20.15
N ILE A 527 2.73 24.40 -19.23
CA ILE A 527 1.86 24.38 -18.06
C ILE A 527 0.52 25.03 -18.40
N GLU A 528 -0.59 24.35 -18.08
CA GLU A 528 -1.94 24.89 -18.26
C GLU A 528 -2.10 26.21 -17.47
N LYS A 529 -2.43 27.30 -18.16
CA LYS A 529 -2.50 28.66 -17.58
C LYS A 529 -3.76 28.90 -16.74
N HIS A 530 -4.74 28.03 -16.86
CA HIS A 530 -6.04 28.20 -16.22
C HIS A 530 -6.39 26.99 -15.37
N ALA A 531 -6.77 27.24 -14.13
CA ALA A 531 -7.33 26.20 -13.29
C ALA A 531 -8.63 25.63 -13.93
N LYS A 532 -8.79 24.30 -13.84
CA LYS A 532 -10.02 23.63 -14.29
C LYS A 532 -11.22 24.21 -13.55
N LYS A 533 -12.21 24.71 -14.29
CA LYS A 533 -13.45 25.26 -13.71
C LYS A 533 -14.34 24.11 -13.27
N ILE A 534 -14.77 24.16 -12.03
CA ILE A 534 -15.81 23.26 -11.50
C ILE A 534 -17.15 23.95 -11.76
N ASN A 535 -18.08 23.25 -12.41
CA ASN A 535 -19.43 23.73 -12.63
C ASN A 535 -20.22 23.66 -11.32
N ASN A 536 -20.45 24.83 -10.72
CA ASN A 536 -21.17 24.95 -9.46
C ASN A 536 -22.53 25.57 -9.71
N ARG A 537 -23.59 25.00 -9.10
CA ARG A 537 -24.91 25.65 -8.99
C ARG A 537 -25.18 25.95 -7.53
N ILE A 538 -25.54 27.17 -7.22
CA ILE A 538 -26.00 27.55 -5.89
C ILE A 538 -27.52 27.57 -5.92
N LEU A 539 -28.13 26.73 -5.10
CA LEU A 539 -29.57 26.63 -4.93
C LEU A 539 -29.92 27.04 -3.50
N GLU A 540 -31.14 27.47 -3.28
CA GLU A 540 -31.71 27.70 -1.95
C GLU A 540 -32.94 26.81 -1.80
N ILE A 541 -32.91 25.93 -0.81
CA ILE A 541 -34.01 25.00 -0.51
C ILE A 541 -34.39 25.24 0.95
N GLU A 542 -35.61 25.71 1.18
CA GLU A 542 -36.15 26.00 2.53
C GLU A 542 -35.17 26.77 3.45
N HIS A 543 -34.51 27.82 2.87
CA HIS A 543 -33.49 28.66 3.54
C HIS A 543 -32.12 28.00 3.76
N VAL A 544 -31.92 26.76 3.26
CA VAL A 544 -30.60 26.12 3.26
C VAL A 544 -29.91 26.39 1.92
N LYS A 545 -28.69 26.90 1.97
CA LYS A 545 -27.84 27.05 0.78
C LYS A 545 -27.30 25.69 0.37
N VAL A 546 -27.60 25.27 -0.85
CA VAL A 546 -27.11 24.03 -1.44
C VAL A 546 -26.14 24.36 -2.56
N LEU A 547 -24.90 23.84 -2.47
CA LEU A 547 -23.90 23.90 -3.52
C LEU A 547 -23.91 22.57 -4.26
N SER A 548 -24.38 22.59 -5.52
CA SER A 548 -24.49 21.40 -6.36
C SER A 548 -23.38 21.38 -7.42
N HIS A 549 -22.72 20.24 -7.56
CA HIS A 549 -21.69 19.95 -8.55
C HIS A 549 -22.17 18.87 -9.51
N ASP A 550 -22.35 19.23 -10.77
CA ASP A 550 -22.77 18.29 -11.82
C ASP A 550 -21.52 17.72 -12.50
N ILE A 551 -21.00 16.62 -11.94
CA ILE A 551 -19.82 15.90 -12.40
C ILE A 551 -20.13 14.42 -12.52
N PHE A 552 -19.41 13.70 -13.37
CA PHE A 552 -19.55 12.25 -13.48
C PHE A 552 -19.04 11.55 -12.21
N THR A 553 -19.89 10.76 -11.56
CA THR A 553 -19.61 10.05 -10.30
C THR A 553 -19.95 8.55 -10.36
N ASN A 554 -20.20 8.02 -11.56
CA ASN A 554 -20.56 6.60 -11.77
C ASN A 554 -21.79 6.14 -10.94
N GLY A 555 -22.81 7.06 -10.80
CA GLY A 555 -24.05 6.78 -10.05
C GLY A 555 -23.88 6.85 -8.53
N ILE A 556 -22.84 7.53 -8.05
CA ILE A 556 -22.60 7.77 -6.62
C ILE A 556 -22.93 9.22 -6.29
N THR A 557 -23.85 9.42 -5.34
CA THR A 557 -24.10 10.73 -4.73
C THR A 557 -23.15 10.96 -3.54
N TYR A 558 -22.47 12.09 -3.54
CA TYR A 558 -21.64 12.58 -2.42
C TYR A 558 -22.42 13.73 -1.75
N LEU A 559 -22.72 13.56 -0.47
CA LEU A 559 -23.41 14.53 0.36
C LEU A 559 -22.48 15.08 1.43
N SER A 560 -22.50 16.42 1.62
CA SER A 560 -21.82 17.08 2.73
C SER A 560 -22.74 18.07 3.41
N LEU A 561 -23.07 17.82 4.68
CA LEU A 561 -23.83 18.73 5.54
C LEU A 561 -22.85 19.51 6.39
N ASN A 562 -22.80 20.84 6.18
CA ASN A 562 -21.85 21.73 6.83
C ASN A 562 -22.56 22.60 7.87
N PHE A 563 -22.36 22.31 9.15
CA PHE A 563 -22.90 23.06 10.27
C PHE A 563 -21.89 24.12 10.71
N CYS A 564 -22.25 25.41 10.61
CA CYS A 564 -21.36 26.51 10.95
C CYS A 564 -21.06 26.54 12.46
N MET A 565 -19.78 26.67 12.81
CA MET A 565 -19.29 26.75 14.17
C MET A 565 -18.66 28.13 14.50
N ASP A 566 -18.84 29.15 13.65
CA ASP A 566 -18.20 30.47 13.83
C ASP A 566 -18.56 31.15 15.18
N ASP A 567 -19.72 30.83 15.76
CA ASP A 567 -20.20 31.36 17.05
C ASP A 567 -19.85 30.43 18.25
N ILE A 568 -19.09 29.36 18.04
CA ILE A 568 -18.69 28.44 19.10
C ILE A 568 -17.39 28.91 19.75
N ASP A 569 -17.37 28.90 21.08
CA ASP A 569 -16.16 29.23 21.85
C ASP A 569 -15.04 28.21 21.63
N TYR A 570 -13.79 28.67 21.59
CA TYR A 570 -12.61 27.82 21.31
C TYR A 570 -12.46 26.64 22.29
N ASP A 571 -12.86 26.78 23.55
CA ASP A 571 -12.80 25.74 24.56
C ASP A 571 -13.73 24.54 24.27
N LYS A 572 -14.67 24.68 23.34
CA LYS A 572 -15.58 23.62 22.89
C LYS A 572 -15.06 22.83 21.69
N PHE A 573 -14.08 23.35 20.94
CA PHE A 573 -13.58 22.66 19.76
C PHE A 573 -13.02 21.24 20.04
N PRO A 574 -12.26 21.01 21.14
CA PRO A 574 -11.81 19.65 21.46
C PRO A 574 -12.97 18.68 21.76
N VAL A 575 -14.06 19.16 22.37
CA VAL A 575 -15.26 18.36 22.62
C VAL A 575 -15.95 17.98 21.31
N ILE A 576 -16.07 18.94 20.38
CA ILE A 576 -16.69 18.70 19.07
C ILE A 576 -15.82 17.73 18.25
N ALA A 577 -14.49 17.86 18.30
CA ALA A 577 -13.58 16.93 17.67
C ALA A 577 -13.75 15.51 18.24
N LEU A 578 -13.83 15.36 19.56
CA LEU A 578 -14.12 14.06 20.19
C LEU A 578 -15.48 13.50 19.76
N LEU A 579 -16.49 14.36 19.62
CA LEU A 579 -17.82 13.93 19.17
C LEU A 579 -17.80 13.30 17.77
N THR A 580 -16.90 13.76 16.87
CA THR A 580 -16.74 13.17 15.54
C THR A 580 -16.28 11.71 15.60
N GLU A 581 -15.52 11.33 16.62
CA GLU A 581 -15.11 9.95 16.85
C GLU A 581 -16.20 9.12 17.54
N ILE A 582 -16.90 9.71 18.50
CA ILE A 582 -17.93 9.02 19.28
C ILE A 582 -19.08 8.53 18.39
N PHE A 583 -19.58 9.34 17.47
CA PHE A 583 -20.74 9.01 16.62
C PHE A 583 -20.55 7.72 15.80
N LYS A 584 -19.35 7.30 15.54
CA LYS A 584 -19.07 6.06 14.78
C LYS A 584 -19.21 4.78 15.60
N TYR A 585 -19.13 4.88 16.94
CA TYR A 585 -18.86 3.73 17.79
C TYR A 585 -19.79 3.60 19.01
N VAL A 586 -20.90 4.33 19.05
CA VAL A 586 -21.90 4.22 20.09
C VAL A 586 -23.23 3.67 19.54
N ASP A 587 -23.99 3.02 20.40
CA ASP A 587 -25.36 2.62 20.08
C ASP A 587 -26.24 3.83 19.80
N THR A 588 -27.27 3.63 18.97
CA THR A 588 -28.35 4.58 18.77
C THR A 588 -29.64 4.08 19.46
N GLU A 589 -30.76 4.77 19.27
CA GLU A 589 -32.04 4.32 19.83
C GLU A 589 -32.46 2.97 19.24
N HIS A 590 -32.25 2.77 17.92
CA HIS A 590 -32.75 1.62 17.18
C HIS A 590 -31.69 0.56 16.86
N PHE A 591 -30.41 0.89 16.94
CA PHE A 591 -29.32 -0.02 16.58
C PHE A 591 -28.24 -0.07 17.66
N SER A 592 -27.67 -1.26 17.89
CA SER A 592 -26.34 -1.36 18.48
C SER A 592 -25.29 -0.81 17.49
N TYR A 593 -24.13 -0.41 17.97
CA TYR A 593 -23.07 0.13 17.10
C TYR A 593 -22.65 -0.86 15.98
N SER A 594 -22.69 -2.15 16.27
CA SER A 594 -22.39 -3.20 15.27
C SER A 594 -23.50 -3.32 14.21
N GLU A 595 -24.78 -3.28 14.63
CA GLU A 595 -25.91 -3.28 13.69
C GLU A 595 -25.92 -2.01 12.85
N LEU A 596 -25.61 -0.85 13.45
CA LEU A 596 -25.50 0.43 12.74
C LEU A 596 -24.42 0.39 11.68
N SER A 597 -23.24 -0.17 11.98
CA SER A 597 -22.19 -0.36 11.01
C SER A 597 -22.62 -1.20 9.81
N ASN A 598 -23.34 -2.32 10.07
CA ASN A 598 -23.89 -3.14 8.99
C ASN A 598 -24.93 -2.38 8.14
N GLU A 599 -25.78 -1.54 8.75
CA GLU A 599 -26.73 -0.70 8.01
C GLU A 599 -26.01 0.33 7.14
N ILE A 600 -24.95 0.97 7.67
CA ILE A 600 -24.12 1.92 6.92
C ILE A 600 -23.50 1.22 5.69
N ASP A 601 -22.89 0.06 5.87
CA ASP A 601 -22.23 -0.70 4.80
C ASP A 601 -23.23 -1.25 3.77
N LEU A 602 -24.45 -1.59 4.21
CA LEU A 602 -25.53 -2.05 3.30
C LEU A 602 -26.03 -0.97 2.33
N TYR A 603 -26.14 0.26 2.80
CA TYR A 603 -26.83 1.31 2.07
C TYR A 603 -25.96 2.48 1.65
N THR A 604 -24.71 2.54 2.12
CA THR A 604 -23.80 3.64 1.86
C THR A 604 -22.38 3.16 1.55
N GLY A 605 -21.56 4.04 1.00
CA GLY A 605 -20.12 3.84 0.93
C GLY A 605 -19.39 4.42 2.15
N GLY A 606 -20.15 4.84 3.17
CA GLY A 606 -19.67 5.38 4.43
C GLY A 606 -20.33 6.69 4.82
N ILE A 607 -20.47 6.89 6.13
CA ILE A 607 -20.89 8.14 6.79
C ILE A 607 -19.73 8.60 7.66
N GLY A 608 -19.28 9.83 7.47
CA GLY A 608 -18.13 10.40 8.18
C GLY A 608 -18.50 11.69 8.92
N PHE A 609 -17.80 11.94 10.01
CA PHE A 609 -17.91 13.15 10.81
C PHE A 609 -16.52 13.80 10.91
N SER A 610 -16.44 15.11 10.76
CA SER A 610 -15.19 15.84 10.85
C SER A 610 -15.41 17.30 11.24
N THR A 611 -14.33 17.96 11.62
CA THR A 611 -14.28 19.41 11.74
C THR A 611 -13.46 19.99 10.61
N THR A 612 -13.86 21.12 10.06
CA THR A 612 -13.08 21.82 9.04
C THR A 612 -12.90 23.28 9.38
N VAL A 613 -11.77 23.85 8.95
CA VAL A 613 -11.49 25.28 9.03
C VAL A 613 -10.91 25.74 7.69
N THR A 614 -11.53 26.76 7.08
CA THR A 614 -11.18 27.23 5.74
C THR A 614 -11.02 28.75 5.71
N ASN A 615 -10.01 29.25 4.98
CA ASN A 615 -9.82 30.67 4.74
C ASN A 615 -10.98 31.29 3.95
N LYS A 616 -11.43 32.47 4.38
CA LYS A 616 -12.24 33.34 3.52
C LYS A 616 -11.35 34.03 2.49
N LYS A 617 -11.96 34.59 1.45
CA LYS A 617 -11.26 35.36 0.44
C LYS A 617 -10.61 36.63 1.04
N GLU A 618 -11.24 37.21 2.05
CA GLU A 618 -10.72 38.34 2.79
C GLU A 618 -9.58 37.92 3.73
N TYR A 619 -8.47 38.63 3.70
CA TYR A 619 -7.31 38.36 4.53
C TYR A 619 -7.66 38.26 6.02
N GLY A 620 -7.26 37.18 6.67
CA GLY A 620 -7.49 36.95 8.09
C GLY A 620 -8.90 36.50 8.46
N GLY A 621 -9.83 36.36 7.48
CA GLY A 621 -11.13 35.74 7.68
C GLY A 621 -11.04 34.21 7.54
N TYR A 622 -11.83 33.50 8.32
CA TYR A 622 -11.98 32.05 8.23
C TYR A 622 -13.41 31.63 8.56
N VAL A 623 -13.77 30.42 8.22
CA VAL A 623 -15.02 29.74 8.63
C VAL A 623 -14.69 28.40 9.22
N THR A 624 -15.49 27.96 10.17
CA THR A 624 -15.38 26.66 10.81
C THR A 624 -16.68 25.89 10.66
N HIS A 625 -16.59 24.59 10.39
CA HIS A 625 -17.76 23.72 10.28
C HIS A 625 -17.55 22.40 11.00
N PHE A 626 -18.62 21.91 11.61
CA PHE A 626 -18.83 20.50 11.85
C PHE A 626 -19.46 19.92 10.58
N VAL A 627 -18.83 18.89 10.03
CA VAL A 627 -19.19 18.32 8.73
C VAL A 627 -19.66 16.89 8.90
N VAL A 628 -20.83 16.59 8.36
CA VAL A 628 -21.31 15.22 8.16
C VAL A 628 -21.22 14.91 6.67
N SER A 629 -20.41 13.94 6.30
CA SER A 629 -20.25 13.47 4.93
C SER A 629 -20.89 12.10 4.76
N ALA A 630 -21.57 11.88 3.65
CA ALA A 630 -22.10 10.56 3.29
C ALA A 630 -21.91 10.35 1.79
N LYS A 631 -21.65 9.11 1.38
CA LYS A 631 -21.59 8.71 -0.02
C LYS A 631 -22.41 7.46 -0.21
N MET A 632 -23.22 7.41 -1.27
CA MET A 632 -24.17 6.34 -1.52
C MET A 632 -24.46 6.22 -3.00
N LEU A 633 -24.99 5.08 -3.42
CA LEU A 633 -25.63 4.99 -4.75
C LEU A 633 -26.87 5.89 -4.80
N ASP A 634 -27.14 6.48 -5.94
CA ASP A 634 -28.25 7.44 -6.11
C ASP A 634 -29.62 6.91 -5.60
N ALA A 635 -29.87 5.60 -5.77
CA ALA A 635 -31.08 4.94 -5.30
C ALA A 635 -31.18 4.79 -3.77
N GLN A 636 -30.09 5.01 -3.05
CA GLN A 636 -30.01 4.83 -1.60
C GLN A 636 -30.00 6.15 -0.81
N LEU A 637 -30.22 7.29 -1.47
CA LEU A 637 -30.14 8.61 -0.84
C LEU A 637 -31.07 8.74 0.36
N ASP A 638 -32.32 8.33 0.22
CA ASP A 638 -33.30 8.45 1.32
C ASP A 638 -32.87 7.62 2.54
N LYS A 639 -32.39 6.40 2.30
CA LYS A 639 -31.93 5.52 3.37
C LYS A 639 -30.65 6.03 4.06
N ALA A 640 -29.75 6.60 3.30
CA ALA A 640 -28.55 7.24 3.85
C ALA A 640 -28.90 8.45 4.73
N MET A 641 -29.89 9.24 4.32
CA MET A 641 -30.38 10.39 5.12
C MET A 641 -31.04 9.93 6.42
N GLU A 642 -31.84 8.84 6.41
CA GLU A 642 -32.40 8.23 7.63
C GLU A 642 -31.28 7.80 8.60
N LEU A 643 -30.20 7.19 8.09
CA LEU A 643 -29.06 6.78 8.93
C LEU A 643 -28.31 7.98 9.50
N VAL A 644 -28.11 9.05 8.73
CA VAL A 644 -27.52 10.29 9.23
C VAL A 644 -28.37 10.90 10.34
N GLU A 645 -29.69 10.95 10.16
CA GLU A 645 -30.64 11.44 11.17
C GLU A 645 -30.57 10.58 12.44
N GLU A 646 -30.58 9.26 12.29
CA GLU A 646 -30.44 8.32 13.41
C GLU A 646 -29.19 8.58 14.23
N ILE A 647 -28.03 8.71 13.57
CA ILE A 647 -26.77 8.94 14.25
C ILE A 647 -26.75 10.28 14.96
N LEU A 648 -27.18 11.36 14.29
CA LEU A 648 -27.10 12.71 14.86
C LEU A 648 -28.02 12.93 16.06
N PHE A 649 -29.21 12.33 16.03
CA PHE A 649 -30.26 12.68 17.01
C PHE A 649 -30.58 11.59 18.02
N THR A 650 -30.15 10.34 17.78
CA THR A 650 -30.50 9.22 18.67
C THR A 650 -29.31 8.48 19.28
N SER A 651 -28.05 8.92 19.00
CA SER A 651 -26.84 8.32 19.58
C SER A 651 -26.86 8.36 21.11
N LYS A 652 -26.56 7.23 21.76
CA LYS A 652 -26.53 7.08 23.21
C LYS A 652 -25.20 7.59 23.79
N LEU A 653 -25.11 8.90 23.95
CA LEU A 653 -23.92 9.57 24.50
C LEU A 653 -23.76 9.42 26.03
N SER A 654 -24.63 8.62 26.70
CA SER A 654 -24.58 8.38 28.12
C SER A 654 -24.03 7.00 28.53
N ASP A 655 -23.52 6.21 27.58
CA ASP A 655 -22.83 4.95 27.90
C ASP A 655 -21.42 5.24 28.40
N LYS A 656 -21.31 5.37 29.72
CA LYS A 656 -20.06 5.71 30.41
C LYS A 656 -18.92 4.75 30.10
N LYS A 657 -19.21 3.44 30.05
CA LYS A 657 -18.19 2.42 29.77
C LYS A 657 -17.66 2.57 28.35
N ARG A 658 -18.56 2.69 27.38
CA ARG A 658 -18.22 2.79 25.97
C ARG A 658 -17.49 4.11 25.67
N LEU A 659 -17.92 5.22 26.24
CA LEU A 659 -17.23 6.50 26.09
C LEU A 659 -15.80 6.44 26.62
N LYS A 660 -15.58 5.80 27.76
CA LYS A 660 -14.23 5.63 28.33
C LYS A 660 -13.30 4.82 27.40
N GLU A 661 -13.83 3.75 26.82
CA GLU A 661 -13.12 2.91 25.84
C GLU A 661 -12.72 3.73 24.62
N ILE A 662 -13.68 4.46 24.01
CA ILE A 662 -13.42 5.28 22.81
C ILE A 662 -12.38 6.37 23.09
N ILE A 663 -12.45 7.05 24.22
CA ILE A 663 -11.49 8.10 24.60
C ILE A 663 -10.08 7.51 24.75
N ALA A 664 -9.94 6.36 25.40
CA ALA A 664 -8.65 5.70 25.57
C ALA A 664 -8.07 5.22 24.24
N GLU A 665 -8.89 4.65 23.35
CA GLU A 665 -8.53 4.22 22.00
C GLU A 665 -8.08 5.41 21.14
N THR A 666 -8.86 6.51 21.13
CA THR A 666 -8.55 7.74 20.39
C THR A 666 -7.25 8.37 20.88
N ARG A 667 -7.05 8.44 22.22
CA ARG A 667 -5.81 8.93 22.83
C ARG A 667 -4.59 8.11 22.38
N ALA A 668 -4.70 6.78 22.38
CA ALA A 668 -3.61 5.90 22.00
C ALA A 668 -3.26 6.06 20.52
N ALA A 669 -4.25 6.00 19.64
CA ALA A 669 -4.06 6.18 18.19
C ALA A 669 -3.44 7.55 17.86
N MET A 670 -3.92 8.62 18.50
CA MET A 670 -3.41 9.96 18.29
C MET A 670 -1.95 10.11 18.79
N LYS A 671 -1.60 9.46 19.90
CA LYS A 671 -0.21 9.46 20.40
C LYS A 671 0.74 8.85 19.37
N ASP A 672 0.36 7.73 18.81
CA ASP A 672 1.17 7.03 17.82
C ASP A 672 1.32 7.86 16.54
N ASP A 673 0.24 8.50 16.08
CA ASP A 673 0.27 9.39 14.92
C ASP A 673 1.17 10.61 15.14
N LEU A 674 1.07 11.30 16.29
CA LEU A 674 1.91 12.45 16.62
C LEU A 674 3.40 12.11 16.67
N LEU A 675 3.74 10.89 17.10
CA LEU A 675 5.13 10.41 17.14
C LEU A 675 5.63 10.01 15.75
N ALA A 676 4.81 9.29 14.99
CA ALA A 676 5.16 8.87 13.61
C ALA A 676 5.34 10.07 12.67
N ASN A 677 4.53 11.12 12.86
CA ASN A 677 4.49 12.33 12.05
C ASN A 677 5.10 13.55 12.76
N GLY A 678 6.16 13.37 13.55
CA GLY A 678 6.75 14.42 14.38
C GLY A 678 7.10 15.73 13.67
N HIS A 679 7.53 15.66 12.41
CA HIS A 679 7.85 16.84 11.58
C HIS A 679 6.60 17.67 11.25
N THR A 680 5.48 17.04 10.86
CA THR A 680 4.21 17.72 10.57
C THR A 680 3.56 18.22 11.86
N THR A 681 3.64 17.44 12.94
CA THR A 681 3.20 17.83 14.28
C THR A 681 3.90 19.13 14.73
N ALA A 682 5.22 19.20 14.60
CA ALA A 682 6.00 20.39 14.95
C ALA A 682 5.64 21.59 14.07
N ALA A 683 5.47 21.39 12.76
CA ALA A 683 5.07 22.44 11.83
C ALA A 683 3.64 22.95 12.13
N GLY A 684 2.68 22.05 12.40
CA GLY A 684 1.32 22.38 12.82
C GLY A 684 1.32 23.22 14.10
N ARG A 685 2.05 22.77 15.12
CA ARG A 685 2.21 23.50 16.38
C ARG A 685 2.82 24.89 16.17
N ALA A 686 3.86 25.04 15.34
CA ALA A 686 4.44 26.33 15.02
C ALA A 686 3.44 27.23 14.30
N THR A 687 2.63 26.70 13.40
CA THR A 687 1.59 27.46 12.67
C THR A 687 0.51 28.01 13.60
N ALA A 688 0.18 27.34 14.69
CA ALA A 688 -0.78 27.81 15.69
C ALA A 688 -0.36 29.14 16.37
N TYR A 689 0.95 29.46 16.42
CA TYR A 689 1.41 30.73 16.96
C TYR A 689 1.20 31.95 16.04
N ILE A 690 0.97 31.71 14.74
CA ILE A 690 0.89 32.78 13.74
C ILE A 690 -0.43 32.79 12.96
N SER A 691 -1.29 31.78 13.12
CA SER A 691 -2.52 31.60 12.34
C SER A 691 -3.69 31.19 13.22
N LYS A 692 -4.84 31.89 13.10
CA LYS A 692 -6.09 31.49 13.74
C LYS A 692 -6.57 30.10 13.27
N ILE A 693 -6.38 29.77 12.00
CA ILE A 693 -6.65 28.45 11.45
C ILE A 693 -5.76 27.41 12.11
N GLY A 694 -4.48 27.71 12.31
CA GLY A 694 -3.56 26.87 13.05
C GLY A 694 -4.03 26.61 14.48
N VAL A 695 -4.58 27.62 15.17
CA VAL A 695 -5.17 27.43 16.51
C VAL A 695 -6.35 26.46 16.47
N VAL A 696 -7.28 26.61 15.52
CA VAL A 696 -8.43 25.68 15.40
C VAL A 696 -7.94 24.26 15.15
N LYS A 697 -7.01 24.06 14.22
CA LYS A 697 -6.41 22.75 13.93
C LYS A 697 -5.73 22.15 15.15
N GLU A 698 -4.99 22.95 15.89
CA GLU A 698 -4.33 22.50 17.12
C GLU A 698 -5.34 21.99 18.17
N LEU A 699 -6.51 22.64 18.27
CA LEU A 699 -7.59 22.27 19.18
C LEU A 699 -8.44 21.08 18.70
N THR A 700 -8.39 20.72 17.42
CA THR A 700 -9.23 19.63 16.86
C THR A 700 -8.43 18.41 16.40
N GLU A 701 -7.14 18.56 16.12
CA GLU A 701 -6.31 17.47 15.56
C GLU A 701 -4.82 17.53 16.00
N GLY A 702 -4.42 18.58 16.77
CA GLY A 702 -3.03 18.80 17.15
C GLY A 702 -2.70 18.36 18.59
N VAL A 703 -1.55 18.85 19.08
CA VAL A 703 -1.02 18.49 20.42
C VAL A 703 -1.97 18.96 21.54
N ASP A 704 -2.63 20.12 21.40
CA ASP A 704 -3.58 20.61 22.41
C ASP A 704 -4.82 19.69 22.50
N TYR A 705 -5.27 19.13 21.38
CA TYR A 705 -6.33 18.13 21.38
C TYR A 705 -5.87 16.83 22.07
N TYR A 706 -4.66 16.37 21.79
CA TYR A 706 -4.10 15.21 22.50
C TYR A 706 -4.01 15.45 24.01
N MET A 707 -3.57 16.61 24.44
CA MET A 707 -3.49 16.96 25.86
C MET A 707 -4.88 17.01 26.52
N TYR A 708 -5.88 17.49 25.78
CA TYR A 708 -7.26 17.46 26.23
C TYR A 708 -7.76 16.01 26.40
N LEU A 709 -7.52 15.12 25.45
CA LEU A 709 -7.87 13.69 25.55
C LEU A 709 -7.16 13.01 26.71
N ALA A 710 -5.88 13.29 26.90
CA ALA A 710 -5.11 12.73 28.00
C ALA A 710 -5.66 13.15 29.36
N ASP A 711 -5.96 14.44 29.55
CA ASP A 711 -6.56 14.95 30.78
C ASP A 711 -7.97 14.38 31.02
N LEU A 712 -8.76 14.25 29.96
CA LEU A 712 -10.10 13.65 30.03
C LEU A 712 -10.06 12.16 30.41
N ASP A 713 -9.14 11.39 29.83
CA ASP A 713 -8.98 9.96 30.12
C ASP A 713 -8.46 9.74 31.55
N ASP A 714 -7.43 10.50 31.96
CA ASP A 714 -6.84 10.38 33.30
C ASP A 714 -7.81 10.78 34.42
N HIS A 715 -8.74 11.72 34.16
CA HIS A 715 -9.74 12.22 35.10
C HIS A 715 -11.18 11.91 34.70
N PHE A 716 -11.38 10.79 33.96
CA PHE A 716 -12.67 10.47 33.37
C PHE A 716 -13.84 10.45 34.36
N GLU A 717 -13.62 9.84 35.56
CA GLU A 717 -14.67 9.71 36.58
C GLU A 717 -15.12 11.07 37.19
N GLU A 718 -14.24 12.07 37.12
CA GLU A 718 -14.49 13.42 37.66
C GLU A 718 -15.12 14.33 36.61
N ARG A 719 -14.81 14.10 35.34
CA ARG A 719 -15.17 14.97 34.20
C ARG A 719 -16.34 14.47 33.37
N TYR A 720 -16.77 13.22 33.56
CA TYR A 720 -17.90 12.62 32.86
C TYR A 720 -19.24 13.33 33.16
#